data_f5ea3f2e8aaf608aa8054ea4c5059796
#
_entry.id   f5ea3f2e8aaf608aa8054ea4c5059796
#
_cell.length_a   1.000
_cell.length_b   1.000
_cell.length_c   1.000
_cell.angle_alpha   90.00
_cell.angle_beta   90.00
_cell.angle_gamma   90.00
#
_symmetry.space_group_name_H-M   'P 1'
#
loop_
_entity.id
_entity.type
_entity.pdbx_description
1 polymer ?
#
loop_
_entity_poly.entity_id
_entity_poly.type
_entity_poly.pdbx_seq_one_letter_code
_entity_poly.pdbx_strand_id
1 'polypeptide(L)'
;MAATGKRQSMKRPKKEGGSNRTPQLQAKANSGSASSNPPDHKTANSAASANNPKVLKLSLKDFVEQAWGILEPVSTLVWSWHLDLICEYLTLIRDEKFKDVCGDLEGIIFNVPPRTMKSLLISVFFPIWVWTTRPSCRFMFVSYSEKLSTHHSVFRRSIIESEWYQKRWGKIFSLSHDQNVKSHYGNSARGTMFSTGMQATATGMGGDVLIFDDPLNPEQAISQVEREAVNLRFDTTFRSRINDPATGVKIIIMQRLHELDLTGHVLARESSRWKHVSLPAVAPKDEAWEFPRSKKIENQKSGDLLWPARLPQSFLDSQRVGMGNWAFNGQYQQTPAPLDGGIIKRQWVRFYRQLPEKFEFMVQSWDCTFSGGSDNDFVAGQVWGRSGGKYFMLPYRTYDRLDFGPTMAAIKACHAKFPQAHAVLIEDKANGPAIISELQKEIPGVVPVNPEGGKLARAQATAPLWEAGSIELPDPQVFGCAWIEDYLHNICTFPKAAHDDDVDATSQALIYMRNRLGGGIVEFYRQQATGELALGQTIKPFELGSKSGRGPQAPPPAGKHISSHNSVLARNVLAAVAQGNQIQCNFKQYPEVRAALTDAAVRWSAFANEPHALWARSEIKRLDLLFLNRNEQEAISRTTAQGHEVADQKPAVIPSSVDEGALSSAPE
;
A
#
# COMPACT_ATOMS: atom_id res chain seq x y z
N MET A 1 69.08 -4.50 -5.76
CA MET A 1 69.47 -3.27 -5.03
C MET A 1 68.23 -2.88 -4.22
N ALA A 2 67.99 -3.30 -3.03
CA ALA A 2 68.51 -2.92 -1.72
C ALA A 2 68.27 -1.44 -1.38
N ALA A 3 67.33 -1.18 -0.47
CA ALA A 3 67.38 -0.23 0.65
C ALA A 3 65.96 -0.07 1.19
N THR A 4 65.57 -0.66 2.29
CA THR A 4 65.78 -0.47 3.73
C THR A 4 65.22 0.82 4.33
N GLY A 5 64.32 0.63 5.29
CA GLY A 5 64.19 1.37 6.54
C GLY A 5 62.99 2.30 6.61
N LYS A 6 62.20 2.42 7.69
CA LYS A 6 62.44 2.17 9.12
C LYS A 6 61.04 2.18 9.86
N ARG A 7 60.89 1.26 10.77
CA ARG A 7 59.88 1.32 11.86
C ARG A 7 60.20 2.47 12.83
N GLN A 8 59.18 3.18 13.27
CA GLN A 8 59.25 3.89 14.55
C GLN A 8 58.07 3.50 15.42
N SER A 9 58.44 2.89 16.53
CA SER A 9 57.63 2.59 17.70
C SER A 9 57.54 3.82 18.59
N MET A 10 56.38 4.13 19.18
CA MET A 10 56.31 5.04 20.30
C MET A 10 55.47 4.45 21.44
N LYS A 11 56.13 4.53 22.56
CA LYS A 11 55.96 3.94 23.89
C LYS A 11 54.71 4.36 24.65
N ARG A 12 54.24 3.42 25.49
CA ARG A 12 53.41 3.66 26.67
C ARG A 12 54.22 4.36 27.79
N PRO A 13 53.58 5.12 28.70
CA PRO A 13 54.12 5.32 30.04
C PRO A 13 53.34 4.47 31.09
N LYS A 14 54.15 4.11 32.12
CA LYS A 14 53.83 3.28 33.27
C LYS A 14 53.24 4.10 34.43
N LYS A 15 52.46 3.37 35.22
CA LYS A 15 52.10 3.36 36.64
C LYS A 15 52.89 4.18 37.62
N GLU A 16 52.13 4.64 38.64
CA GLU A 16 52.43 4.63 40.12
C GLU A 16 51.08 4.86 40.79
N GLY A 17 50.53 4.20 41.80
CA GLY A 17 51.07 3.49 42.95
C GLY A 17 50.50 4.14 44.21
N GLY A 18 49.60 3.49 44.93
CA GLY A 18 49.09 4.02 46.20
C GLY A 18 48.06 3.09 46.87
N SER A 19 48.55 2.42 47.86
CA SER A 19 47.94 1.40 48.74
C SER A 19 46.92 1.99 49.77
N ASN A 20 45.98 1.20 50.21
CA ASN A 20 45.70 0.79 51.59
C ASN A 20 44.21 0.73 51.99
N ARG A 21 43.90 -0.42 52.51
CA ARG A 21 43.23 -0.83 53.74
C ARG A 21 41.78 -1.26 53.68
N THR A 22 41.65 -2.57 53.77
CA THR A 22 40.54 -3.32 54.35
C THR A 22 40.46 -3.11 55.85
N PRO A 23 39.28 -3.23 56.46
CA PRO A 23 39.16 -4.04 57.68
C PRO A 23 38.07 -5.11 57.57
N GLN A 24 38.51 -6.33 57.89
CA GLN A 24 37.67 -7.43 58.35
C GLN A 24 37.00 -7.06 59.67
N LEU A 25 35.77 -7.48 59.89
CA LEU A 25 35.20 -7.70 61.21
C LEU A 25 34.50 -9.07 61.26
N GLN A 26 34.92 -9.77 62.28
CA GLN A 26 34.69 -11.18 62.66
C GLN A 26 33.26 -11.49 63.05
N ALA A 27 32.88 -12.72 62.81
CA ALA A 27 31.73 -13.42 63.33
C ALA A 27 31.81 -13.57 64.87
N LYS A 28 30.67 -13.46 65.56
CA LYS A 28 30.40 -14.14 66.82
C LYS A 28 29.09 -14.88 66.74
N ALA A 29 29.23 -16.18 66.89
CA ALA A 29 28.13 -17.11 67.15
C ALA A 29 27.62 -16.89 68.58
N ASN A 30 26.31 -16.96 68.79
CA ASN A 30 25.73 -17.33 70.06
C ASN A 30 24.46 -18.16 69.78
N SER A 31 24.50 -19.37 70.34
CA SER A 31 23.48 -20.36 70.45
C SER A 31 22.37 -19.95 71.44
N GLY A 32 21.13 -20.18 71.07
CA GLY A 32 19.98 -20.04 71.94
C GLY A 32 18.73 -20.65 71.32
N SER A 33 18.43 -21.86 71.72
CA SER A 33 17.24 -22.64 71.41
C SER A 33 15.99 -22.03 72.10
N ALA A 34 14.93 -21.81 71.34
CA ALA A 34 13.57 -21.82 71.83
C ALA A 34 12.57 -22.11 70.69
N SER A 35 11.89 -23.21 70.84
CA SER A 35 10.76 -23.66 70.00
C SER A 35 9.54 -22.75 70.21
N SER A 36 8.90 -22.30 69.14
CA SER A 36 7.49 -21.93 69.16
C SER A 36 6.89 -22.06 67.77
N ASN A 37 5.96 -22.96 67.67
CA ASN A 37 5.13 -23.17 66.48
C ASN A 37 4.35 -21.90 66.07
N PRO A 38 4.17 -21.58 64.78
CA PRO A 38 3.22 -20.56 64.38
C PRO A 38 1.77 -21.10 64.39
N PRO A 39 0.78 -20.24 64.69
CA PRO A 39 -0.61 -20.67 64.78
C PRO A 39 -1.22 -20.86 63.40
N ASP A 40 -2.05 -21.87 63.30
CA ASP A 40 -2.96 -22.18 62.19
C ASP A 40 -3.88 -20.99 61.87
N HIS A 41 -3.71 -20.40 60.66
CA HIS A 41 -4.69 -19.54 60.05
C HIS A 41 -5.57 -20.36 59.05
N LYS A 42 -6.40 -21.24 59.56
CA LYS A 42 -7.62 -21.69 58.91
C LYS A 42 -8.79 -20.99 59.57
N THR A 43 -9.61 -20.33 58.75
CA THR A 43 -10.92 -19.69 58.98
C THR A 43 -10.90 -18.17 58.84
N ALA A 44 -11.02 -17.69 57.60
CA ALA A 44 -11.76 -16.48 57.19
C ALA A 44 -11.72 -16.29 55.68
N ASN A 45 -12.37 -17.16 54.92
CA ASN A 45 -12.70 -16.87 53.50
C ASN A 45 -13.96 -17.63 53.06
N SER A 46 -15.09 -17.26 53.69
CA SER A 46 -16.40 -17.69 53.19
C SER A 46 -17.43 -16.59 53.41
N ALA A 47 -17.24 -15.43 52.76
CA ALA A 47 -18.29 -14.41 52.57
C ALA A 47 -17.83 -13.31 51.63
N ALA A 48 -17.45 -13.64 50.38
CA ALA A 48 -17.27 -12.64 49.32
C ALA A 48 -17.50 -13.29 47.95
N SER A 49 -18.56 -14.10 47.82
CA SER A 49 -18.95 -14.69 46.55
C SER A 49 -20.44 -14.47 46.29
N ALA A 50 -20.86 -13.21 46.18
CA ALA A 50 -22.17 -12.88 45.64
C ALA A 50 -22.18 -11.41 45.27
N ASN A 51 -21.71 -11.05 44.09
CA ASN A 51 -22.07 -9.95 43.20
C ASN A 51 -20.95 -9.64 42.18
N ASN A 52 -20.42 -10.68 41.53
CA ASN A 52 -19.63 -10.42 40.34
C ASN A 52 -20.61 -10.29 39.16
N PRO A 53 -20.78 -9.09 38.56
CA PRO A 53 -21.65 -8.97 37.41
C PRO A 53 -21.18 -9.97 36.35
N LYS A 54 -22.11 -10.83 35.89
CA LYS A 54 -21.83 -11.87 34.91
C LYS A 54 -21.23 -11.20 33.67
N VAL A 55 -19.90 -11.23 33.53
CA VAL A 55 -19.20 -10.63 32.41
C VAL A 55 -19.75 -11.23 31.13
N LEU A 56 -20.26 -10.42 30.23
CA LEU A 56 -20.80 -10.86 28.95
C LEU A 56 -19.65 -11.46 28.11
N LYS A 57 -19.65 -12.77 27.95
CA LYS A 57 -18.68 -13.50 27.14
C LYS A 57 -19.21 -13.63 25.72
N LEU A 58 -18.77 -12.76 24.80
CA LEU A 58 -19.03 -12.88 23.37
C LEU A 58 -17.97 -13.76 22.73
N SER A 59 -18.32 -14.50 21.67
CA SER A 59 -17.33 -15.03 20.74
C SER A 59 -16.63 -13.86 20.02
N LEU A 60 -15.45 -14.09 19.41
CA LEU A 60 -14.80 -13.03 18.65
C LEU A 60 -15.66 -12.59 17.47
N LYS A 61 -16.35 -13.52 16.80
CA LYS A 61 -17.30 -13.22 15.72
C LYS A 61 -18.43 -12.29 16.20
N ASP A 62 -19.16 -12.68 17.26
CA ASP A 62 -20.24 -11.86 17.79
C ASP A 62 -19.76 -10.48 18.25
N PHE A 63 -18.53 -10.41 18.78
CA PHE A 63 -17.90 -9.16 19.17
C PHE A 63 -17.67 -8.26 17.94
N VAL A 64 -17.12 -8.82 16.85
CA VAL A 64 -16.89 -8.08 15.60
C VAL A 64 -18.21 -7.62 14.99
N GLU A 65 -19.21 -8.50 14.91
CA GLU A 65 -20.52 -8.19 14.34
C GLU A 65 -21.20 -7.02 15.07
N GLN A 66 -21.16 -7.03 16.41
CA GLN A 66 -21.76 -5.96 17.22
C GLN A 66 -20.94 -4.66 17.23
N ALA A 67 -19.61 -4.74 17.10
CA ALA A 67 -18.72 -3.58 17.12
C ALA A 67 -18.52 -2.97 15.72
N TRP A 68 -18.93 -3.67 14.65
CA TRP A 68 -18.65 -3.26 13.26
C TRP A 68 -19.11 -1.85 12.96
N GLY A 69 -20.34 -1.49 13.32
CA GLY A 69 -20.91 -0.17 13.04
C GLY A 69 -20.20 1.00 13.74
N ILE A 70 -19.31 0.74 14.71
CA ILE A 70 -18.50 1.78 15.36
C ILE A 70 -17.39 2.26 14.42
N LEU A 71 -16.80 1.34 13.65
CA LEU A 71 -15.70 1.66 12.70
C LEU A 71 -16.22 1.91 11.30
N GLU A 72 -17.23 1.17 10.89
CA GLU A 72 -17.74 1.14 9.51
C GLU A 72 -19.26 1.36 9.49
N PRO A 73 -19.73 2.58 9.85
CA PRO A 73 -21.16 2.84 10.01
C PRO A 73 -21.96 2.78 8.71
N VAL A 74 -21.30 2.89 7.56
CA VAL A 74 -21.94 2.95 6.23
C VAL A 74 -21.88 1.60 5.51
N SER A 75 -21.00 0.68 5.94
CA SER A 75 -20.78 -0.58 5.25
C SER A 75 -21.36 -1.76 6.01
N THR A 76 -22.06 -2.65 5.30
CA THR A 76 -22.53 -3.90 5.87
C THR A 76 -21.37 -4.88 6.02
N LEU A 77 -21.27 -5.51 7.19
CA LEU A 77 -20.33 -6.58 7.41
C LEU A 77 -20.73 -7.80 6.58
N VAL A 78 -19.82 -8.23 5.72
CA VAL A 78 -19.93 -9.52 5.03
C VAL A 78 -18.98 -10.49 5.71
N TRP A 79 -19.44 -11.66 6.09
CA TRP A 79 -18.64 -12.68 6.77
C TRP A 79 -18.32 -13.87 5.83
N SER A 80 -17.19 -14.53 6.05
CA SER A 80 -16.79 -15.72 5.29
C SER A 80 -16.08 -16.72 6.20
N TRP A 81 -16.07 -17.98 5.82
CA TRP A 81 -15.55 -19.12 6.59
C TRP A 81 -14.09 -18.93 7.06
N HIS A 82 -13.24 -18.29 6.26
CA HIS A 82 -11.84 -18.05 6.63
C HIS A 82 -11.70 -17.17 7.86
N LEU A 83 -12.65 -16.25 8.08
CA LEU A 83 -12.70 -15.43 9.29
C LEU A 83 -13.07 -16.28 10.51
N ASP A 84 -13.97 -17.25 10.37
CA ASP A 84 -14.28 -18.19 11.43
C ASP A 84 -13.06 -19.05 11.81
N LEU A 85 -12.30 -19.53 10.81
CA LEU A 85 -11.06 -20.28 11.03
C LEU A 85 -10.04 -19.44 11.80
N ILE A 86 -9.80 -18.21 11.39
CA ILE A 86 -8.90 -17.28 12.09
C ILE A 86 -9.41 -17.02 13.51
N CYS A 87 -10.71 -16.79 13.71
CA CYS A 87 -11.31 -16.55 15.03
C CYS A 87 -11.07 -17.74 15.99
N GLU A 88 -11.08 -18.97 15.51
CA GLU A 88 -10.81 -20.13 16.37
C GLU A 88 -9.35 -20.16 16.85
N TYR A 89 -8.37 -19.91 15.97
CA TYR A 89 -6.97 -19.80 16.38
C TYR A 89 -6.77 -18.65 17.38
N LEU A 90 -7.37 -17.48 17.11
CA LEU A 90 -7.29 -16.33 18.02
C LEU A 90 -7.96 -16.62 19.37
N THR A 91 -9.01 -17.41 19.40
CA THR A 91 -9.66 -17.85 20.63
C THR A 91 -8.73 -18.78 21.46
N LEU A 92 -7.99 -19.67 20.82
CA LEU A 92 -6.98 -20.48 21.53
C LEU A 92 -5.89 -19.59 22.17
N ILE A 93 -5.46 -18.52 21.47
CA ILE A 93 -4.47 -17.59 22.01
C ILE A 93 -5.04 -16.79 23.19
N ARG A 94 -6.29 -16.31 23.10
CA ARG A 94 -6.94 -15.65 24.24
C ARG A 94 -7.02 -16.56 25.46
N ASP A 95 -7.37 -17.82 25.25
CA ASP A 95 -7.61 -18.78 26.33
C ASP A 95 -6.30 -19.45 26.82
N GLU A 96 -5.13 -19.02 26.30
CA GLU A 96 -3.78 -19.59 26.57
C GLU A 96 -3.65 -21.07 26.23
N LYS A 97 -4.48 -21.56 25.31
CA LYS A 97 -4.54 -22.98 24.88
C LYS A 97 -3.90 -23.22 23.51
N PHE A 98 -3.26 -22.20 22.93
CA PHE A 98 -2.69 -22.33 21.59
C PHE A 98 -1.64 -23.44 21.54
N LYS A 99 -0.72 -23.44 22.51
CA LYS A 99 0.35 -24.45 22.56
C LYS A 99 -0.16 -25.84 22.93
N ASP A 100 -1.18 -25.94 23.77
CA ASP A 100 -1.80 -27.22 24.13
C ASP A 100 -2.43 -27.91 22.92
N VAL A 101 -3.06 -27.14 22.01
CA VAL A 101 -3.78 -27.67 20.85
C VAL A 101 -2.89 -27.79 19.63
N CYS A 102 -2.00 -26.83 19.38
CA CYS A 102 -1.19 -26.76 18.17
C CYS A 102 0.24 -27.33 18.34
N GLY A 103 0.65 -27.65 19.59
CA GLY A 103 2.01 -28.04 19.94
C GLY A 103 2.83 -26.86 20.47
N ASP A 104 4.03 -27.14 20.99
CA ASP A 104 4.93 -26.11 21.53
C ASP A 104 5.53 -25.22 20.44
N LEU A 105 4.66 -24.42 19.82
CA LEU A 105 5.00 -23.52 18.73
C LEU A 105 5.29 -22.11 19.23
N GLU A 106 6.18 -21.38 18.53
CA GLU A 106 6.44 -19.98 18.81
C GLU A 106 5.28 -19.06 18.40
N GLY A 107 4.53 -19.48 17.39
CA GLY A 107 3.45 -18.65 16.87
C GLY A 107 2.72 -19.22 15.67
N ILE A 108 1.94 -18.34 15.05
CA ILE A 108 1.13 -18.64 13.88
C ILE A 108 1.37 -17.62 12.78
N ILE A 109 1.41 -18.10 11.54
CA ILE A 109 1.51 -17.29 10.33
C ILE A 109 0.22 -17.44 9.55
N PHE A 110 -0.44 -16.32 9.27
CA PHE A 110 -1.58 -16.23 8.36
C PHE A 110 -1.15 -15.51 7.08
N ASN A 111 -1.16 -16.23 5.97
CA ASN A 111 -1.03 -15.61 4.66
C ASN A 111 -2.40 -15.55 3.99
N VAL A 112 -2.91 -14.34 3.81
CA VAL A 112 -4.28 -14.09 3.36
C VAL A 112 -4.26 -12.92 2.37
N PRO A 113 -5.08 -12.94 1.31
CA PRO A 113 -5.12 -11.89 0.29
C PRO A 113 -5.41 -10.50 0.85
N PRO A 114 -5.06 -9.42 0.12
CA PRO A 114 -5.45 -8.07 0.51
C PRO A 114 -6.98 -7.93 0.55
N ARG A 115 -7.48 -7.00 1.39
CA ARG A 115 -8.92 -6.68 1.55
C ARG A 115 -9.79 -7.80 2.11
N THR A 116 -9.21 -8.79 2.79
CA THR A 116 -9.91 -9.90 3.44
C THR A 116 -10.14 -9.69 4.94
N MET A 117 -10.18 -8.46 5.42
CA MET A 117 -10.35 -8.07 6.84
C MET A 117 -9.22 -8.53 7.79
N LYS A 118 -8.12 -9.08 7.26
CA LYS A 118 -7.02 -9.64 8.06
C LYS A 118 -6.55 -8.71 9.19
N SER A 119 -6.20 -7.46 8.86
CA SER A 119 -5.68 -6.48 9.83
C SER A 119 -6.76 -6.00 10.80
N LEU A 120 -8.00 -5.75 10.33
CA LEU A 120 -9.09 -5.36 11.22
C LEU A 120 -9.41 -6.44 12.24
N LEU A 121 -9.47 -7.70 11.81
CA LEU A 121 -9.77 -8.82 12.72
C LEU A 121 -8.66 -9.04 13.74
N ILE A 122 -7.38 -9.12 13.29
CA ILE A 122 -6.25 -9.53 14.13
C ILE A 122 -5.63 -8.35 14.88
N SER A 123 -5.46 -7.19 14.22
CA SER A 123 -4.76 -6.06 14.82
C SER A 123 -5.71 -5.05 15.49
N VAL A 124 -7.03 -5.11 15.23
CA VAL A 124 -7.99 -4.18 15.85
C VAL A 124 -8.96 -4.91 16.79
N PHE A 125 -9.82 -5.80 16.29
CA PHE A 125 -10.87 -6.40 17.09
C PHE A 125 -10.35 -7.42 18.11
N PHE A 126 -9.45 -8.29 17.73
CA PHE A 126 -8.92 -9.34 18.61
C PHE A 126 -8.31 -8.81 19.92
N PRO A 127 -7.39 -7.82 19.92
CA PRO A 127 -6.77 -7.37 21.16
C PRO A 127 -7.76 -6.76 22.16
N ILE A 128 -8.72 -5.97 21.69
CA ILE A 128 -9.74 -5.35 22.54
C ILE A 128 -10.76 -6.37 23.03
N TRP A 129 -11.05 -7.40 22.25
CA TRP A 129 -11.86 -8.54 22.68
C TRP A 129 -11.14 -9.36 23.76
N VAL A 130 -9.82 -9.57 23.64
CA VAL A 130 -9.03 -10.20 24.72
C VAL A 130 -9.15 -9.41 26.01
N TRP A 131 -9.09 -8.09 25.96
CA TRP A 131 -9.22 -7.25 27.16
C TRP A 131 -10.59 -7.35 27.85
N THR A 132 -11.63 -7.83 27.19
CA THR A 132 -12.92 -8.10 27.86
C THR A 132 -12.86 -9.20 28.90
N THR A 133 -11.84 -10.08 28.85
CA THR A 133 -11.66 -11.22 29.76
C THR A 133 -10.26 -11.28 30.38
N ARG A 134 -9.26 -10.76 29.71
CA ARG A 134 -7.85 -10.70 30.14
C ARG A 134 -7.31 -9.27 29.97
N PRO A 135 -7.76 -8.32 30.80
CA PRO A 135 -7.38 -6.92 30.65
C PRO A 135 -5.89 -6.67 30.95
N SER A 136 -5.20 -7.57 31.64
CA SER A 136 -3.76 -7.50 31.90
C SER A 136 -2.87 -7.90 30.72
N CYS A 137 -3.44 -8.47 29.64
CA CYS A 137 -2.68 -8.91 28.46
C CYS A 137 -2.00 -7.73 27.76
N ARG A 138 -0.70 -7.90 27.46
CA ARG A 138 0.14 -6.88 26.82
C ARG A 138 0.35 -7.25 25.37
N PHE A 139 0.06 -6.30 24.48
CA PHE A 139 0.20 -6.46 23.04
C PHE A 139 1.28 -5.56 22.47
N MET A 140 2.07 -6.11 21.56
CA MET A 140 2.96 -5.34 20.70
C MET A 140 2.54 -5.53 19.25
N PHE A 141 2.38 -4.42 18.51
CA PHE A 141 2.00 -4.39 17.11
C PHE A 141 3.15 -3.83 16.29
N VAL A 142 3.56 -4.58 15.28
CA VAL A 142 4.67 -4.21 14.39
C VAL A 142 4.17 -4.25 12.95
N SER A 143 4.40 -3.18 12.20
CA SER A 143 4.02 -3.09 10.78
C SER A 143 5.17 -2.51 9.96
N TYR A 144 5.10 -2.56 8.62
CA TYR A 144 6.13 -1.95 7.78
C TYR A 144 6.32 -0.45 8.06
N SER A 145 5.28 0.23 8.53
CA SER A 145 5.35 1.64 8.93
C SER A 145 4.65 1.89 10.26
N GLU A 146 5.22 2.81 11.06
CA GLU A 146 4.60 3.27 12.31
C GLU A 146 3.23 3.94 12.06
N LYS A 147 3.07 4.62 10.92
CA LYS A 147 1.80 5.27 10.54
C LYS A 147 0.65 4.27 10.43
N LEU A 148 0.88 3.10 9.80
CA LEU A 148 -0.14 2.06 9.69
C LEU A 148 -0.47 1.46 11.05
N SER A 149 0.54 1.12 11.83
CA SER A 149 0.37 0.57 13.17
C SER A 149 -0.39 1.54 14.11
N THR A 150 -0.09 2.84 14.02
CA THR A 150 -0.79 3.90 14.76
C THR A 150 -2.24 4.06 14.28
N HIS A 151 -2.52 3.92 12.99
CA HIS A 151 -3.88 3.97 12.45
C HIS A 151 -4.77 2.87 13.07
N HIS A 152 -4.29 1.63 13.14
CA HIS A 152 -4.99 0.54 13.82
C HIS A 152 -5.16 0.81 15.32
N SER A 153 -4.20 1.49 15.94
CA SER A 153 -4.28 1.89 17.34
C SER A 153 -5.44 2.87 17.61
N VAL A 154 -5.63 3.84 16.73
CA VAL A 154 -6.78 4.77 16.81
C VAL A 154 -8.10 4.01 16.73
N PHE A 155 -8.22 3.05 15.82
CA PHE A 155 -9.42 2.22 15.70
C PHE A 155 -9.70 1.42 16.98
N ARG A 156 -8.69 0.78 17.57
CA ARG A 156 -8.84 0.08 18.86
C ARG A 156 -9.38 1.01 19.93
N ARG A 157 -8.82 2.21 20.06
CA ARG A 157 -9.27 3.19 21.05
C ARG A 157 -10.69 3.65 20.81
N SER A 158 -11.07 3.95 19.57
CA SER A 158 -12.44 4.35 19.24
C SER A 158 -13.47 3.31 19.67
N ILE A 159 -13.15 2.01 19.54
CA ILE A 159 -14.05 0.95 20.03
C ILE A 159 -14.05 0.91 21.55
N ILE A 160 -12.89 0.93 22.24
CA ILE A 160 -12.82 0.91 23.70
C ILE A 160 -13.58 2.10 24.30
N GLU A 161 -13.40 3.30 23.74
CA GLU A 161 -14.02 4.54 24.23
C GLU A 161 -15.52 4.65 23.85
N SER A 162 -16.02 3.79 22.97
CA SER A 162 -17.43 3.81 22.55
C SER A 162 -18.39 3.49 23.72
N GLU A 163 -19.58 4.10 23.68
CA GLU A 163 -20.64 3.84 24.63
C GLU A 163 -21.03 2.34 24.67
N TRP A 164 -21.01 1.67 23.52
CA TRP A 164 -21.30 0.25 23.37
C TRP A 164 -20.34 -0.61 24.19
N TYR A 165 -19.02 -0.32 24.12
CA TYR A 165 -17.99 -1.06 24.85
C TYR A 165 -18.02 -0.72 26.35
N GLN A 166 -18.11 0.56 26.69
CA GLN A 166 -18.11 1.04 28.07
C GLN A 166 -19.31 0.53 28.89
N LYS A 167 -20.52 0.46 28.30
CA LYS A 167 -21.69 -0.12 28.95
C LYS A 167 -21.51 -1.60 29.31
N ARG A 168 -20.71 -2.36 28.53
CA ARG A 168 -20.54 -3.81 28.71
C ARG A 168 -19.35 -4.17 29.59
N TRP A 169 -18.21 -3.52 29.35
CA TRP A 169 -16.93 -3.88 29.95
C TRP A 169 -16.20 -2.72 30.65
N GLY A 170 -16.75 -1.53 30.67
CA GLY A 170 -16.13 -0.35 31.29
C GLY A 170 -15.85 -0.49 32.79
N LYS A 171 -16.51 -1.45 33.47
CA LYS A 171 -16.25 -1.79 34.89
C LYS A 171 -15.04 -2.73 35.06
N ILE A 172 -14.51 -3.35 34.00
CA ILE A 172 -13.39 -4.30 34.08
C ILE A 172 -12.06 -3.55 34.17
N PHE A 173 -11.90 -2.48 33.39
CA PHE A 173 -10.73 -1.62 33.40
C PHE A 173 -11.09 -0.22 32.88
N SER A 174 -10.21 0.74 33.16
CA SER A 174 -10.19 2.07 32.53
C SER A 174 -8.85 2.28 31.82
N LEU A 175 -8.84 3.08 30.77
CA LEU A 175 -7.58 3.49 30.14
C LEU A 175 -6.79 4.39 31.09
N SER A 176 -5.46 4.24 31.13
CA SER A 176 -4.57 5.08 31.93
C SER A 176 -4.54 6.50 31.38
N HIS A 177 -4.54 7.51 32.26
CA HIS A 177 -4.52 8.92 31.84
C HIS A 177 -3.11 9.41 31.47
N ASP A 178 -2.10 8.94 32.15
CA ASP A 178 -0.71 9.37 32.09
C ASP A 178 0.11 8.72 30.97
N GLN A 179 -0.28 7.52 30.52
CA GLN A 179 0.33 6.81 29.39
C GLN A 179 -0.72 6.56 28.30
N ASN A 180 -1.11 7.61 27.58
CA ASN A 180 -2.22 7.54 26.63
C ASN A 180 -1.91 8.25 25.31
N VAL A 181 -0.79 7.85 24.67
CA VAL A 181 -0.45 8.33 23.34
C VAL A 181 -0.94 7.35 22.26
N LYS A 182 -1.11 7.82 21.02
CA LYS A 182 -1.66 7.02 19.93
C LYS A 182 -0.90 5.72 19.66
N SER A 183 0.42 5.71 19.86
CA SER A 183 1.27 4.53 19.63
C SER A 183 1.44 3.65 20.86
N HIS A 184 1.15 4.17 22.07
CA HIS A 184 1.34 3.42 23.31
C HIS A 184 0.34 3.87 24.39
N TYR A 185 -0.48 2.94 24.85
CA TYR A 185 -1.41 3.18 25.95
C TYR A 185 -1.59 1.93 26.80
N GLY A 186 -1.96 2.15 28.05
CA GLY A 186 -2.21 1.11 29.03
C GLY A 186 -3.59 1.22 29.67
N ASN A 187 -3.91 0.25 30.52
CA ASN A 187 -5.13 0.22 31.30
C ASN A 187 -4.86 -0.03 32.79
N SER A 188 -5.87 0.20 33.62
CA SER A 188 -5.80 0.05 35.08
C SER A 188 -5.47 -1.38 35.56
N ALA A 189 -5.64 -2.39 34.71
CA ALA A 189 -5.28 -3.78 34.96
C ALA A 189 -3.86 -4.14 34.51
N ARG A 190 -3.01 -3.13 34.16
CA ARG A 190 -1.64 -3.27 33.69
C ARG A 190 -1.48 -3.90 32.30
N GLY A 191 -2.54 -4.05 31.54
CA GLY A 191 -2.44 -4.38 30.12
C GLY A 191 -1.93 -3.18 29.32
N THR A 192 -1.18 -3.44 28.26
CA THR A 192 -0.63 -2.41 27.38
C THR A 192 -0.84 -2.74 25.92
N MET A 193 -0.96 -1.71 25.08
CA MET A 193 -0.94 -1.81 23.62
C MET A 193 0.13 -0.87 23.09
N PHE A 194 1.18 -1.46 22.52
CA PHE A 194 2.32 -0.74 21.96
C PHE A 194 2.40 -0.97 20.46
N SER A 195 2.33 0.10 19.67
CA SER A 195 2.33 0.10 18.19
C SER A 195 3.62 0.73 17.67
N THR A 196 4.32 0.04 16.77
CA THR A 196 5.61 0.48 16.24
C THR A 196 5.79 0.05 14.77
N GLY A 197 6.81 0.57 14.12
CA GLY A 197 7.23 0.13 12.78
C GLY A 197 8.38 -0.87 12.84
N MET A 198 8.56 -1.65 11.78
CA MET A 198 9.69 -2.59 11.66
C MET A 198 11.05 -1.89 11.78
N GLN A 199 11.15 -0.63 11.36
CA GLN A 199 12.40 0.14 11.40
C GLN A 199 12.61 0.91 12.72
N ALA A 200 11.61 0.98 13.59
CA ALA A 200 11.68 1.72 14.85
C ALA A 200 12.45 0.95 15.94
N THR A 201 12.95 1.68 16.93
CA THR A 201 13.56 1.08 18.12
C THR A 201 12.50 0.56 19.08
N ALA A 202 12.50 -0.76 19.34
CA ALA A 202 11.60 -1.42 20.29
C ALA A 202 12.32 -1.93 21.54
N THR A 203 13.48 -1.35 21.87
CA THR A 203 14.28 -1.75 23.05
C THR A 203 13.52 -1.47 24.36
N GLY A 204 13.51 -2.44 25.26
CA GLY A 204 12.84 -2.30 26.57
C GLY A 204 11.33 -2.59 26.57
N MET A 205 10.69 -2.73 25.42
CA MET A 205 9.28 -3.08 25.32
C MET A 205 9.10 -4.57 25.03
N GLY A 206 8.07 -5.18 25.61
CA GLY A 206 7.69 -6.58 25.37
C GLY A 206 6.18 -6.76 25.37
N GLY A 207 5.72 -7.97 25.03
CA GLY A 207 4.30 -8.32 25.01
C GLY A 207 4.07 -9.80 25.28
N ASP A 208 2.87 -10.13 25.69
CA ASP A 208 2.40 -11.51 25.83
C ASP A 208 1.94 -12.02 24.46
N VAL A 209 1.49 -11.11 23.59
CA VAL A 209 1.16 -11.38 22.19
C VAL A 209 1.85 -10.33 21.30
N LEU A 210 2.65 -10.79 20.34
CA LEU A 210 3.28 -9.94 19.34
C LEU A 210 2.58 -10.14 18.00
N ILE A 211 2.13 -9.07 17.36
CA ILE A 211 1.41 -9.09 16.08
C ILE A 211 2.23 -8.35 15.03
N PHE A 212 2.68 -9.06 14.00
CA PHE A 212 3.37 -8.52 12.85
C PHE A 212 2.37 -8.42 11.70
N ASP A 213 1.85 -7.21 11.46
CA ASP A 213 0.80 -6.94 10.47
C ASP A 213 1.39 -6.24 9.25
N ASP A 214 1.42 -6.95 8.13
CA ASP A 214 2.08 -6.53 6.90
C ASP A 214 3.47 -5.90 7.20
N PRO A 215 4.45 -6.68 7.71
CA PRO A 215 5.76 -6.17 8.15
C PRO A 215 6.62 -5.63 7.00
N LEU A 216 6.20 -5.86 5.76
CA LEU A 216 6.85 -5.46 4.52
C LEU A 216 5.79 -4.95 3.54
N ASN A 217 6.04 -3.82 2.86
CA ASN A 217 5.18 -3.36 1.78
C ASN A 217 5.65 -3.90 0.41
N PRO A 218 4.83 -3.81 -0.67
CA PRO A 218 5.21 -4.33 -1.98
C PRO A 218 6.50 -3.75 -2.55
N GLU A 219 6.80 -2.46 -2.34
CA GLU A 219 8.01 -1.82 -2.83
C GLU A 219 9.26 -2.33 -2.10
N GLN A 220 9.18 -2.40 -0.77
CA GLN A 220 10.23 -2.96 0.07
C GLN A 220 10.48 -4.45 -0.22
N ALA A 221 9.41 -5.19 -0.53
CA ALA A 221 9.51 -6.62 -0.83
C ALA A 221 10.34 -6.92 -2.08
N ILE A 222 10.43 -5.97 -3.00
CA ILE A 222 11.22 -6.09 -4.21
C ILE A 222 12.71 -5.85 -3.91
N SER A 223 13.02 -4.94 -2.99
CA SER A 223 14.38 -4.63 -2.57
C SER A 223 14.96 -5.74 -1.70
N GLN A 224 16.10 -6.33 -2.12
CA GLN A 224 16.80 -7.34 -1.32
C GLN A 224 17.24 -6.77 0.03
N VAL A 225 17.80 -5.56 0.01
CA VAL A 225 18.31 -4.89 1.22
C VAL A 225 17.19 -4.66 2.24
N GLU A 226 16.02 -4.20 1.78
CA GLU A 226 14.88 -3.98 2.67
C GLU A 226 14.31 -5.29 3.24
N ARG A 227 14.22 -6.35 2.42
CA ARG A 227 13.78 -7.67 2.88
C ARG A 227 14.72 -8.24 3.95
N GLU A 228 16.03 -8.21 3.67
CA GLU A 228 17.04 -8.70 4.61
C GLU A 228 17.05 -7.88 5.90
N ALA A 229 16.86 -6.56 5.81
CA ALA A 229 16.75 -5.71 6.99
C ALA A 229 15.53 -6.05 7.86
N VAL A 230 14.36 -6.31 7.24
CA VAL A 230 13.15 -6.75 7.96
C VAL A 230 13.37 -8.11 8.63
N ASN A 231 13.93 -9.09 7.91
CA ASN A 231 14.21 -10.42 8.42
C ASN A 231 15.22 -10.39 9.58
N LEU A 232 16.31 -9.62 9.40
CA LEU A 232 17.32 -9.43 10.46
C LEU A 232 16.71 -8.79 11.72
N ARG A 233 15.87 -7.76 11.56
CA ARG A 233 15.22 -7.13 12.71
C ARG A 233 14.22 -8.04 13.42
N PHE A 234 13.49 -8.85 12.68
CA PHE A 234 12.65 -9.89 13.29
C PHE A 234 13.49 -10.81 14.16
N ASP A 235 14.60 -11.33 13.64
CA ASP A 235 15.46 -12.26 14.36
C ASP A 235 16.17 -11.63 15.58
N THR A 236 16.71 -10.43 15.42
CA THR A 236 17.60 -9.82 16.42
C THR A 236 16.86 -8.94 17.44
N THR A 237 15.80 -8.26 17.00
CA THR A 237 15.10 -7.29 17.84
C THR A 237 13.81 -7.84 18.42
N PHE A 238 12.92 -8.33 17.56
CA PHE A 238 11.54 -8.66 17.97
C PHE A 238 11.40 -10.05 18.55
N ARG A 239 12.25 -10.99 18.14
CA ARG A 239 12.17 -12.38 18.60
C ARG A 239 12.24 -12.52 20.13
N SER A 240 13.04 -11.68 20.78
CA SER A 240 13.24 -11.66 22.24
C SER A 240 12.20 -10.82 23.01
N ARG A 241 11.15 -10.31 22.37
CA ARG A 241 10.16 -9.41 23.00
C ARG A 241 8.97 -10.12 23.63
N ILE A 242 8.88 -11.43 23.55
CA ILE A 242 7.88 -12.20 24.32
C ILE A 242 8.22 -12.13 25.81
N ASN A 243 7.23 -11.75 26.62
CA ASN A 243 7.38 -11.63 28.08
C ASN A 243 7.56 -13.00 28.75
N ASP A 244 6.71 -13.96 28.38
CA ASP A 244 6.77 -15.33 28.88
C ASP A 244 6.80 -16.32 27.70
N PRO A 245 7.90 -17.02 27.47
CA PRO A 245 8.00 -18.00 26.39
C PRO A 245 7.02 -19.18 26.52
N ALA A 246 6.54 -19.48 27.72
CA ALA A 246 5.63 -20.62 27.95
C ALA A 246 4.22 -20.34 27.40
N THR A 247 3.72 -19.13 27.56
CA THR A 247 2.35 -18.73 27.19
C THR A 247 2.28 -17.74 26.04
N GLY A 248 3.35 -17.00 25.79
CA GLY A 248 3.42 -15.96 24.78
C GLY A 248 3.38 -16.51 23.35
N VAL A 249 2.75 -15.74 22.45
CA VAL A 249 2.53 -16.14 21.06
C VAL A 249 2.86 -15.00 20.11
N LYS A 250 3.52 -15.32 19.00
CA LYS A 250 3.75 -14.40 17.88
C LYS A 250 2.74 -14.70 16.76
N ILE A 251 2.14 -13.65 16.20
CA ILE A 251 1.23 -13.74 15.06
C ILE A 251 1.85 -12.95 13.91
N ILE A 252 2.13 -13.60 12.80
CA ILE A 252 2.50 -12.94 11.55
C ILE A 252 1.27 -12.99 10.65
N ILE A 253 0.79 -11.82 10.22
CA ILE A 253 -0.33 -11.70 9.29
C ILE A 253 0.07 -10.82 8.12
N MET A 254 0.11 -11.40 6.91
CA MET A 254 0.50 -10.68 5.70
C MET A 254 0.02 -11.40 4.44
N GLN A 255 -0.11 -10.67 3.34
CA GLN A 255 -0.05 -11.29 2.01
C GLN A 255 1.40 -11.64 1.68
N ARG A 256 1.61 -12.68 0.87
CA ARG A 256 2.94 -13.01 0.37
C ARG A 256 3.35 -12.01 -0.70
N LEU A 257 4.57 -11.53 -0.63
CA LEU A 257 5.09 -10.50 -1.55
C LEU A 257 6.33 -10.99 -2.31
N HIS A 258 7.11 -11.87 -1.70
CA HIS A 258 8.32 -12.44 -2.25
C HIS A 258 8.59 -13.81 -1.60
N GLU A 259 9.31 -14.70 -2.29
CA GLU A 259 9.68 -16.00 -1.71
C GLU A 259 10.47 -15.87 -0.40
N LEU A 260 11.38 -14.86 -0.33
CA LEU A 260 12.21 -14.53 0.82
C LEU A 260 11.63 -13.40 1.70
N ASP A 261 10.32 -13.16 1.66
CA ASP A 261 9.65 -12.27 2.62
C ASP A 261 9.70 -12.86 4.04
N LEU A 262 9.19 -12.14 5.03
CA LEU A 262 9.26 -12.62 6.43
C LEU A 262 8.67 -14.03 6.61
N THR A 263 7.55 -14.33 5.95
CA THR A 263 6.98 -15.69 5.99
C THR A 263 7.94 -16.72 5.40
N GLY A 264 8.51 -16.45 4.22
CA GLY A 264 9.47 -17.35 3.59
C GLY A 264 10.72 -17.54 4.43
N HIS A 265 11.25 -16.46 5.00
CA HIS A 265 12.40 -16.50 5.90
C HIS A 265 12.18 -17.38 7.13
N VAL A 266 11.05 -17.21 7.79
CA VAL A 266 10.70 -18.00 9.01
C VAL A 266 10.48 -19.45 8.66
N LEU A 267 9.70 -19.75 7.60
CA LEU A 267 9.39 -21.13 7.21
C LEU A 267 10.61 -21.89 6.69
N ALA A 268 11.53 -21.24 5.99
CA ALA A 268 12.75 -21.89 5.52
C ALA A 268 13.66 -22.34 6.66
N ARG A 269 13.64 -21.67 7.81
CA ARG A 269 14.54 -21.92 8.95
C ARG A 269 13.88 -22.75 10.05
N GLU A 270 12.60 -22.54 10.30
CA GLU A 270 11.92 -22.99 11.52
C GLU A 270 10.47 -23.39 11.29
N SER A 271 10.14 -24.00 10.15
CA SER A 271 8.76 -24.37 9.79
C SER A 271 8.07 -25.22 10.88
N SER A 272 8.80 -26.10 11.56
CA SER A 272 8.29 -26.97 12.64
C SER A 272 7.89 -26.21 13.91
N ARG A 273 8.32 -24.95 14.07
CA ARG A 273 8.00 -24.11 15.24
C ARG A 273 6.85 -23.16 15.00
N TRP A 274 6.23 -23.17 13.81
CA TRP A 274 5.18 -22.27 13.43
C TRP A 274 3.98 -22.98 12.85
N LYS A 275 2.78 -22.59 13.27
CA LYS A 275 1.57 -22.98 12.55
C LYS A 275 1.44 -22.08 11.32
N HIS A 276 1.42 -22.64 10.14
CA HIS A 276 1.21 -21.91 8.90
C HIS A 276 -0.18 -22.15 8.35
N VAL A 277 -0.94 -21.07 8.12
CA VAL A 277 -2.27 -21.05 7.51
C VAL A 277 -2.20 -20.13 6.29
N SER A 278 -2.17 -20.72 5.11
CA SER A 278 -2.06 -20.02 3.83
C SER A 278 -3.36 -20.18 3.04
N LEU A 279 -4.08 -19.08 2.86
CA LEU A 279 -5.42 -19.06 2.27
C LEU A 279 -5.38 -18.27 0.95
N PRO A 280 -5.23 -18.93 -0.20
CA PRO A 280 -5.25 -18.26 -1.51
C PRO A 280 -6.64 -17.74 -1.86
N ALA A 281 -6.70 -16.71 -2.73
CA ALA A 281 -7.97 -16.14 -3.20
C ALA A 281 -8.79 -17.12 -4.04
N VAL A 282 -8.10 -18.02 -4.77
CA VAL A 282 -8.68 -19.13 -5.53
C VAL A 282 -7.98 -20.41 -5.09
N ALA A 283 -8.72 -21.38 -4.65
CA ALA A 283 -8.19 -22.66 -4.22
C ALA A 283 -7.44 -23.37 -5.39
N PRO A 284 -6.13 -23.66 -5.25
CA PRO A 284 -5.35 -24.29 -6.33
C PRO A 284 -5.61 -25.79 -6.47
N LYS A 285 -6.15 -26.41 -5.46
CA LYS A 285 -6.46 -27.85 -5.36
C LYS A 285 -7.58 -28.06 -4.36
N ASP A 286 -8.12 -29.27 -4.33
CA ASP A 286 -9.03 -29.70 -3.28
C ASP A 286 -8.30 -29.72 -1.94
N GLU A 287 -8.86 -29.08 -0.93
CA GLU A 287 -8.26 -28.97 0.41
C GLU A 287 -9.34 -28.95 1.49
N ALA A 288 -9.07 -29.65 2.60
CA ALA A 288 -9.94 -29.69 3.77
C ALA A 288 -9.29 -28.92 4.92
N TRP A 289 -10.00 -27.92 5.43
CA TRP A 289 -9.56 -27.08 6.53
C TRP A 289 -10.20 -27.51 7.83
N GLU A 290 -9.46 -28.18 8.70
CA GLU A 290 -9.93 -28.55 10.04
C GLU A 290 -9.79 -27.36 10.99
N PHE A 291 -10.89 -26.99 11.62
CA PHE A 291 -10.95 -25.93 12.63
C PHE A 291 -10.38 -26.41 13.95
N PRO A 292 -9.45 -25.68 14.59
CA PRO A 292 -8.66 -26.21 15.70
C PRO A 292 -9.47 -26.49 16.98
N ARG A 293 -10.58 -25.76 17.21
CA ARG A 293 -11.44 -25.93 18.39
C ARG A 293 -12.66 -26.77 18.12
N SER A 294 -13.46 -26.37 17.15
CA SER A 294 -14.76 -27.01 16.85
C SER A 294 -14.61 -28.34 16.13
N LYS A 295 -13.41 -28.63 15.57
CA LYS A 295 -13.17 -29.79 14.71
C LYS A 295 -14.04 -29.83 13.45
N LYS A 296 -14.72 -28.70 13.14
CA LYS A 296 -15.43 -28.53 11.86
C LYS A 296 -14.43 -28.70 10.72
N ILE A 297 -14.88 -29.29 9.63
CA ILE A 297 -14.10 -29.36 8.38
C ILE A 297 -14.79 -28.49 7.36
N GLU A 298 -14.04 -27.61 6.75
CA GLU A 298 -14.44 -26.81 5.58
C GLU A 298 -13.71 -27.35 4.37
N ASN A 299 -14.47 -27.79 3.36
CA ASN A 299 -13.90 -28.37 2.14
C ASN A 299 -13.90 -27.31 1.03
N GLN A 300 -12.74 -27.04 0.48
CA GLN A 300 -12.54 -26.20 -0.69
C GLN A 300 -12.18 -27.08 -1.87
N LYS A 301 -12.86 -26.90 -3.00
CA LYS A 301 -12.51 -27.53 -4.25
C LYS A 301 -11.58 -26.66 -5.08
N SER A 302 -10.80 -27.26 -5.93
CA SER A 302 -10.00 -26.51 -6.91
C SER A 302 -10.85 -25.53 -7.69
N GLY A 303 -10.48 -24.26 -7.71
CA GLY A 303 -11.22 -23.18 -8.33
C GLY A 303 -12.19 -22.41 -7.40
N ASP A 304 -12.47 -22.92 -6.19
CA ASP A 304 -13.34 -22.20 -5.25
C ASP A 304 -12.70 -20.87 -4.81
N LEU A 305 -13.53 -19.85 -4.73
CA LEU A 305 -13.13 -18.52 -4.25
C LEU A 305 -13.15 -18.48 -2.72
N LEU A 306 -12.11 -17.92 -2.12
CA LEU A 306 -12.01 -17.71 -0.68
C LEU A 306 -13.16 -16.88 -0.14
N TRP A 307 -13.55 -15.85 -0.88
CA TRP A 307 -14.61 -14.91 -0.48
C TRP A 307 -15.35 -14.34 -1.71
N PRO A 308 -16.28 -15.09 -2.31
CA PRO A 308 -16.95 -14.68 -3.55
C PRO A 308 -17.61 -13.30 -3.50
N ALA A 309 -18.18 -12.95 -2.34
CA ALA A 309 -18.88 -11.67 -2.15
C ALA A 309 -17.94 -10.44 -2.18
N ARG A 310 -16.65 -10.60 -1.86
CA ARG A 310 -15.66 -9.51 -1.85
C ARG A 310 -14.58 -9.63 -2.90
N LEU A 311 -14.26 -10.85 -3.28
CA LEU A 311 -13.25 -11.19 -4.28
C LEU A 311 -13.91 -12.02 -5.39
N PRO A 312 -14.89 -11.48 -6.14
CA PRO A 312 -15.49 -12.21 -7.24
C PRO A 312 -14.46 -12.44 -8.35
N GLN A 313 -14.68 -13.47 -9.19
CA GLN A 313 -13.74 -13.88 -10.23
C GLN A 313 -13.36 -12.70 -11.15
N SER A 314 -14.33 -11.90 -11.57
CA SER A 314 -14.11 -10.73 -12.44
C SER A 314 -13.16 -9.70 -11.81
N PHE A 315 -13.24 -9.49 -10.50
CA PHE A 315 -12.30 -8.63 -9.77
C PHE A 315 -10.90 -9.24 -9.76
N LEU A 316 -10.77 -10.52 -9.47
CA LEU A 316 -9.47 -11.22 -9.45
C LEU A 316 -8.81 -11.22 -10.82
N ASP A 317 -9.57 -11.41 -11.89
CA ASP A 317 -9.07 -11.34 -13.27
C ASP A 317 -8.57 -9.93 -13.60
N SER A 318 -9.31 -8.89 -13.19
CA SER A 318 -8.88 -7.51 -13.35
C SER A 318 -7.59 -7.22 -12.58
N GLN A 319 -7.46 -7.71 -11.34
CA GLN A 319 -6.24 -7.55 -10.56
C GLN A 319 -5.05 -8.29 -11.20
N ARG A 320 -5.28 -9.50 -11.72
CA ARG A 320 -4.25 -10.26 -12.43
C ARG A 320 -3.73 -9.52 -13.66
N VAL A 321 -4.62 -8.94 -14.46
CA VAL A 321 -4.24 -8.13 -15.62
C VAL A 321 -3.50 -6.85 -15.20
N GLY A 322 -3.97 -6.18 -14.15
CA GLY A 322 -3.43 -4.88 -13.71
C GLY A 322 -2.04 -4.97 -13.08
N MET A 323 -1.77 -6.00 -12.28
CA MET A 323 -0.49 -6.14 -11.56
C MET A 323 0.45 -7.21 -12.13
N GLY A 324 0.00 -7.98 -13.12
CA GLY A 324 0.74 -9.10 -13.72
C GLY A 324 0.70 -10.38 -12.86
N ASN A 325 0.99 -11.51 -13.49
CA ASN A 325 0.90 -12.83 -12.84
C ASN A 325 1.82 -12.98 -11.64
N TRP A 326 3.04 -12.41 -11.67
CA TRP A 326 3.99 -12.54 -10.58
C TRP A 326 3.46 -11.91 -9.27
N ALA A 327 3.03 -10.65 -9.33
CA ALA A 327 2.50 -9.96 -8.16
C ALA A 327 1.16 -10.55 -7.70
N PHE A 328 0.31 -10.97 -8.65
CA PHE A 328 -0.95 -11.64 -8.35
C PHE A 328 -0.74 -12.97 -7.64
N ASN A 329 0.18 -13.82 -8.12
CA ASN A 329 0.49 -15.10 -7.49
C ASN A 329 1.04 -14.92 -6.07
N GLY A 330 1.86 -13.90 -5.82
CA GLY A 330 2.28 -13.56 -4.47
C GLY A 330 1.09 -13.11 -3.61
N GLN A 331 0.48 -11.98 -3.96
CA GLN A 331 -0.46 -11.29 -3.08
C GLN A 331 -1.82 -11.98 -2.97
N TYR A 332 -2.35 -12.54 -4.05
CA TYR A 332 -3.67 -13.17 -4.05
C TYR A 332 -3.62 -14.69 -3.91
N GLN A 333 -2.64 -15.36 -4.50
CA GLN A 333 -2.54 -16.83 -4.44
C GLN A 333 -1.58 -17.31 -3.34
N GLN A 334 -0.91 -16.43 -2.61
CA GLN A 334 0.03 -16.71 -1.53
C GLN A 334 1.21 -17.60 -1.96
N THR A 335 1.48 -17.67 -3.25
CA THR A 335 2.54 -18.47 -3.86
C THR A 335 3.51 -17.57 -4.65
N PRO A 336 4.35 -16.78 -3.97
CA PRO A 336 5.36 -15.98 -4.66
C PRO A 336 6.35 -16.94 -5.34
N ALA A 337 6.49 -16.78 -6.65
CA ALA A 337 7.47 -17.52 -7.42
C ALA A 337 8.84 -16.82 -7.35
N PRO A 338 9.96 -17.56 -7.41
CA PRO A 338 11.27 -16.99 -7.66
C PRO A 338 11.24 -16.15 -8.94
N LEU A 339 11.98 -15.05 -8.95
CA LEU A 339 12.26 -14.31 -10.18
C LEU A 339 13.25 -15.11 -11.07
N ASP A 340 12.94 -16.37 -11.35
CA ASP A 340 13.76 -17.19 -12.22
C ASP A 340 13.72 -16.65 -13.64
N GLY A 341 14.86 -16.15 -14.11
CA GLY A 341 15.06 -15.67 -15.47
C GLY A 341 14.60 -14.23 -15.71
N GLY A 342 14.66 -13.34 -14.72
CA GLY A 342 14.34 -11.91 -14.87
C GLY A 342 12.84 -11.58 -14.80
N ILE A 343 12.55 -10.28 -14.71
CA ILE A 343 11.18 -9.73 -14.62
C ILE A 343 10.45 -9.92 -15.94
N ILE A 344 11.16 -9.70 -17.04
CA ILE A 344 10.64 -9.80 -18.40
C ILE A 344 11.08 -11.14 -18.98
N LYS A 345 10.11 -11.96 -19.35
CA LYS A 345 10.40 -13.31 -19.89
C LYS A 345 10.66 -13.24 -21.39
N ARG A 346 11.71 -13.94 -21.87
CA ARG A 346 12.03 -14.00 -23.27
C ARG A 346 10.89 -14.45 -24.16
N GLN A 347 10.04 -15.33 -23.70
CA GLN A 347 8.86 -15.81 -24.41
C GLN A 347 7.77 -14.74 -24.65
N TRP A 348 7.80 -13.64 -23.92
CA TRP A 348 6.86 -12.52 -24.10
C TRP A 348 7.27 -11.58 -25.21
N VAL A 349 8.52 -11.64 -25.68
CA VAL A 349 9.08 -10.78 -26.74
C VAL A 349 8.35 -11.04 -28.06
N ARG A 350 7.95 -9.96 -28.72
CA ARG A 350 7.36 -9.96 -30.06
C ARG A 350 8.22 -9.11 -30.96
N PHE A 351 8.29 -9.53 -32.22
CA PHE A 351 9.05 -8.83 -33.25
C PHE A 351 8.14 -8.35 -34.35
N TYR A 352 8.30 -7.10 -34.77
CA TYR A 352 7.62 -6.57 -35.97
C TYR A 352 8.59 -6.61 -37.16
N ARG A 353 8.00 -6.82 -38.36
CA ARG A 353 8.70 -6.78 -39.64
C ARG A 353 8.36 -5.53 -40.45
N GLN A 354 7.35 -4.80 -40.05
CA GLN A 354 6.89 -3.57 -40.70
C GLN A 354 6.43 -2.62 -39.58
N LEU A 355 6.88 -1.35 -39.69
CA LEU A 355 6.44 -0.30 -38.77
C LEU A 355 5.02 0.17 -39.19
N PRO A 356 4.22 0.65 -38.22
CA PRO A 356 2.98 1.37 -38.51
C PRO A 356 3.24 2.59 -39.41
N GLU A 357 2.30 2.92 -40.28
CA GLU A 357 2.39 4.12 -41.13
C GLU A 357 2.48 5.41 -40.29
N LYS A 358 1.82 5.44 -39.16
CA LYS A 358 1.81 6.59 -38.23
C LYS A 358 1.87 6.13 -36.80
N PHE A 359 2.61 6.90 -35.99
CA PHE A 359 2.61 6.79 -34.54
C PHE A 359 1.73 7.88 -33.93
N GLU A 360 0.89 7.49 -32.98
CA GLU A 360 0.07 8.39 -32.17
C GLU A 360 0.95 9.28 -31.29
N PHE A 361 2.04 8.70 -30.80
CA PHE A 361 3.01 9.37 -29.95
C PHE A 361 4.38 8.70 -30.08
N MET A 362 5.44 9.50 -30.08
CA MET A 362 6.81 9.00 -30.19
C MET A 362 7.70 9.74 -29.17
N VAL A 363 8.61 9.02 -28.54
CA VAL A 363 9.56 9.57 -27.57
C VAL A 363 10.97 9.04 -27.81
N GLN A 364 11.95 9.83 -27.47
CA GLN A 364 13.32 9.38 -27.19
C GLN A 364 13.44 9.25 -25.68
N SER A 365 14.14 8.22 -25.21
CA SER A 365 14.34 7.97 -23.78
C SER A 365 15.83 7.71 -23.51
N TRP A 366 16.40 8.47 -22.58
CA TRP A 366 17.81 8.47 -22.31
C TRP A 366 18.07 8.27 -20.82
N ASP A 367 18.88 7.26 -20.49
CA ASP A 367 19.59 7.15 -19.22
C ASP A 367 21.03 7.65 -19.43
N CYS A 368 21.38 8.71 -18.71
CA CYS A 368 22.64 9.42 -18.87
C CYS A 368 23.47 9.33 -17.59
N THR A 369 23.54 8.18 -16.96
CA THR A 369 24.30 7.97 -15.75
C THR A 369 25.77 7.78 -16.10
N PHE A 370 26.65 8.71 -15.71
CA PHE A 370 28.09 8.53 -15.76
C PHE A 370 28.73 9.00 -14.46
N SER A 371 29.52 8.13 -13.85
CA SER A 371 30.35 8.44 -12.70
C SER A 371 31.75 8.79 -13.21
N GLY A 372 32.33 9.90 -12.77
CA GLY A 372 33.64 10.39 -13.24
C GLY A 372 34.86 9.52 -12.82
N GLY A 373 34.81 8.21 -13.06
CA GLY A 373 35.85 7.23 -12.73
C GLY A 373 36.12 6.27 -13.88
N SER A 374 37.12 5.40 -13.74
CA SER A 374 37.55 4.40 -14.75
C SER A 374 36.48 3.33 -15.07
N ASP A 375 35.40 3.24 -14.29
CA ASP A 375 34.28 2.33 -14.44
C ASP A 375 32.96 3.11 -14.73
N ASN A 376 32.96 3.89 -15.83
CA ASN A 376 31.77 4.62 -16.25
C ASN A 376 30.62 3.65 -16.61
N ASP A 377 29.41 3.95 -16.12
CA ASP A 377 28.17 3.29 -16.54
C ASP A 377 27.88 3.60 -18.02
N PHE A 378 27.01 2.80 -18.65
CA PHE A 378 26.64 3.02 -20.03
C PHE A 378 25.59 4.14 -20.14
N VAL A 379 25.69 4.91 -21.23
CA VAL A 379 24.61 5.78 -21.68
C VAL A 379 23.69 4.98 -22.57
N ALA A 380 22.42 4.82 -22.17
CA ALA A 380 21.42 4.12 -22.94
C ALA A 380 20.42 5.11 -23.56
N GLY A 381 20.33 5.10 -24.90
CA GLY A 381 19.39 5.91 -25.67
C GLY A 381 18.52 5.07 -26.59
N GLN A 382 17.20 5.26 -26.53
CA GLN A 382 16.21 4.47 -27.25
C GLN A 382 15.13 5.38 -27.84
N VAL A 383 14.49 4.91 -28.93
CA VAL A 383 13.34 5.60 -29.55
C VAL A 383 12.15 4.67 -29.53
N TRP A 384 11.05 5.17 -29.02
CA TRP A 384 9.81 4.41 -28.86
C TRP A 384 8.64 5.14 -29.52
N GLY A 385 7.79 4.37 -30.22
CA GLY A 385 6.57 4.86 -30.80
C GLY A 385 5.35 4.07 -30.32
N ARG A 386 4.19 4.71 -30.28
CA ARG A 386 2.94 4.07 -29.93
C ARG A 386 1.96 4.14 -31.10
N SER A 387 1.29 3.03 -31.40
CA SER A 387 0.23 2.94 -32.43
C SER A 387 -0.73 1.79 -32.08
N GLY A 388 -2.04 2.04 -32.17
CA GLY A 388 -3.08 1.02 -31.99
C GLY A 388 -3.02 0.29 -30.61
N GLY A 389 -2.60 0.99 -29.56
CA GLY A 389 -2.46 0.39 -28.23
C GLY A 389 -1.19 -0.44 -28.01
N LYS A 390 -0.33 -0.57 -29.03
CA LYS A 390 0.97 -1.22 -28.95
C LYS A 390 2.12 -0.20 -28.87
N TYR A 391 3.25 -0.65 -28.33
CA TYR A 391 4.47 0.11 -28.17
C TYR A 391 5.56 -0.52 -29.03
N PHE A 392 6.19 0.27 -29.87
CA PHE A 392 7.20 -0.16 -30.83
C PHE A 392 8.55 0.47 -30.46
N MET A 393 9.57 -0.35 -30.21
CA MET A 393 10.92 0.15 -30.19
C MET A 393 11.41 0.34 -31.62
N LEU A 394 11.81 1.56 -32.00
CA LEU A 394 12.33 1.81 -33.33
C LEU A 394 13.72 1.18 -33.49
N PRO A 395 14.19 0.92 -34.71
CA PRO A 395 15.50 0.31 -34.97
C PRO A 395 16.64 1.32 -34.68
N TYR A 396 16.70 1.77 -33.44
CA TYR A 396 17.69 2.71 -32.93
C TYR A 396 18.01 2.42 -31.46
N ARG A 397 19.28 2.26 -31.16
CA ARG A 397 19.79 2.14 -29.79
C ARG A 397 21.18 2.82 -29.75
N THR A 398 21.39 3.69 -28.77
CA THR A 398 22.68 4.10 -28.28
C THR A 398 22.97 3.31 -27.02
N TYR A 399 24.09 2.65 -26.95
CA TYR A 399 24.51 1.94 -25.76
C TYR A 399 26.06 1.90 -25.74
N ASP A 400 26.63 2.90 -25.07
CA ASP A 400 28.09 3.07 -25.06
C ASP A 400 28.51 3.86 -23.81
N ARG A 401 29.77 3.77 -23.45
CA ARG A 401 30.36 4.57 -22.39
C ARG A 401 30.76 5.94 -22.93
N LEU A 402 29.84 6.89 -22.75
CA LEU A 402 29.99 8.24 -23.30
C LEU A 402 30.20 9.26 -22.18
N ASP A 403 31.16 10.15 -22.38
CA ASP A 403 31.31 11.35 -21.56
C ASP A 403 30.24 12.42 -21.93
N PHE A 404 30.19 13.51 -21.16
CA PHE A 404 29.22 14.60 -21.32
C PHE A 404 29.09 15.10 -22.78
N GLY A 405 30.19 15.47 -23.43
CA GLY A 405 30.20 16.00 -24.80
C GLY A 405 29.65 15.00 -25.84
N PRO A 406 30.22 13.78 -25.91
CA PRO A 406 29.69 12.70 -26.76
C PRO A 406 28.23 12.34 -26.49
N THR A 407 27.78 12.33 -25.24
CA THR A 407 26.37 12.12 -24.89
C THR A 407 25.47 13.19 -25.49
N MET A 408 25.83 14.47 -25.34
CA MET A 408 25.12 15.58 -25.95
C MET A 408 25.05 15.45 -27.48
N ALA A 409 26.15 15.07 -28.12
CA ALA A 409 26.21 14.84 -29.57
C ALA A 409 25.29 13.68 -29.99
N ALA A 410 25.26 12.58 -29.22
CA ALA A 410 24.40 11.41 -29.50
C ALA A 410 22.91 11.78 -29.41
N ILE A 411 22.50 12.53 -28.40
CA ILE A 411 21.11 12.99 -28.24
C ILE A 411 20.70 13.89 -29.40
N LYS A 412 21.57 14.86 -29.79
CA LYS A 412 21.33 15.76 -30.94
C LYS A 412 21.23 14.99 -32.26
N ALA A 413 22.11 14.02 -32.48
CA ALA A 413 22.08 13.17 -33.67
C ALA A 413 20.81 12.30 -33.73
N CYS A 414 20.39 11.76 -32.60
CA CYS A 414 19.12 11.03 -32.48
C CYS A 414 17.94 11.96 -32.79
N HIS A 415 17.91 13.17 -32.25
CA HIS A 415 16.86 14.14 -32.50
C HIS A 415 16.80 14.55 -33.97
N ALA A 416 17.91 14.76 -34.61
CA ALA A 416 17.98 15.04 -36.03
C ALA A 416 17.46 13.87 -36.91
N LYS A 417 17.70 12.64 -36.47
CA LYS A 417 17.21 11.43 -37.15
C LYS A 417 15.70 11.19 -36.93
N PHE A 418 15.17 11.59 -35.78
CA PHE A 418 13.77 11.42 -35.40
C PHE A 418 13.12 12.73 -34.97
N PRO A 419 13.03 13.72 -35.87
CA PRO A 419 12.50 15.05 -35.54
C PRO A 419 11.00 15.02 -35.18
N GLN A 420 10.28 13.95 -35.51
CA GLN A 420 8.88 13.71 -35.18
C GLN A 420 8.67 13.21 -33.73
N ALA A 421 9.75 12.98 -32.95
CA ALA A 421 9.61 12.61 -31.56
C ALA A 421 9.00 13.77 -30.77
N HIS A 422 7.92 13.49 -30.07
CA HIS A 422 7.15 14.49 -29.31
C HIS A 422 7.84 14.91 -28.01
N ALA A 423 8.73 14.07 -27.47
CA ALA A 423 9.49 14.35 -26.28
C ALA A 423 10.85 13.64 -26.30
N VAL A 424 11.84 14.30 -25.70
CA VAL A 424 13.16 13.74 -25.37
C VAL A 424 13.22 13.60 -23.87
N LEU A 425 13.05 12.38 -23.36
CA LEU A 425 13.04 12.06 -21.94
C LEU A 425 14.45 11.86 -21.45
N ILE A 426 14.87 12.55 -20.41
CA ILE A 426 16.19 12.41 -19.79
C ILE A 426 15.99 12.25 -18.29
N GLU A 427 16.59 11.23 -17.68
CA GLU A 427 16.52 11.02 -16.24
C GLU A 427 17.17 12.22 -15.50
N ASP A 428 16.37 12.85 -14.59
CA ASP A 428 16.79 14.02 -13.81
C ASP A 428 17.53 13.60 -12.54
N LYS A 429 18.58 12.78 -12.74
CA LYS A 429 19.50 12.33 -11.69
C LYS A 429 20.94 12.35 -12.18
N ALA A 430 21.86 12.26 -11.26
CA ALA A 430 23.31 12.27 -11.53
C ALA A 430 23.71 13.44 -12.43
N ASN A 431 24.10 13.18 -13.68
CA ASN A 431 24.53 14.20 -14.64
C ASN A 431 23.39 14.68 -15.57
N GLY A 432 22.19 14.09 -15.45
CA GLY A 432 21.01 14.48 -16.22
C GLY A 432 20.67 15.96 -16.17
N PRO A 433 20.65 16.62 -14.99
CA PRO A 433 20.36 18.04 -14.89
C PRO A 433 21.24 18.96 -15.74
N ALA A 434 22.53 18.65 -15.85
CA ALA A 434 23.47 19.43 -16.68
C ALA A 434 23.16 19.24 -18.18
N ILE A 435 22.92 18.01 -18.63
CA ILE A 435 22.52 17.68 -20.00
C ILE A 435 21.18 18.34 -20.35
N ILE A 436 20.18 18.23 -19.47
CA ILE A 436 18.86 18.83 -19.64
C ILE A 436 18.97 20.34 -19.82
N SER A 437 19.71 21.02 -18.94
CA SER A 437 19.90 22.49 -18.98
C SER A 437 20.51 22.97 -20.30
N GLU A 438 21.46 22.26 -20.88
CA GLU A 438 22.07 22.61 -22.14
C GLU A 438 21.17 22.28 -23.33
N LEU A 439 20.57 21.09 -23.35
CA LEU A 439 19.73 20.64 -24.47
C LEU A 439 18.41 21.40 -24.57
N GLN A 440 17.83 21.87 -23.47
CA GLN A 440 16.60 22.68 -23.51
C GLN A 440 16.77 24.00 -24.25
N LYS A 441 18.01 24.50 -24.40
CA LYS A 441 18.31 25.70 -25.20
C LYS A 441 18.27 25.46 -26.71
N GLU A 442 18.44 24.19 -27.13
CA GLU A 442 18.64 23.84 -28.53
C GLU A 442 17.54 22.90 -29.06
N ILE A 443 16.99 22.03 -28.22
CA ILE A 443 16.00 21.03 -28.61
C ILE A 443 14.66 21.27 -27.92
N PRO A 444 13.61 21.63 -28.66
CA PRO A 444 12.29 21.70 -28.08
C PRO A 444 11.78 20.32 -27.65
N GLY A 445 11.08 20.23 -26.53
CA GLY A 445 10.50 18.97 -26.06
C GLY A 445 11.41 18.11 -25.18
N VAL A 446 12.53 18.64 -24.67
CA VAL A 446 13.33 17.98 -23.63
C VAL A 446 12.54 17.98 -22.30
N VAL A 447 12.28 16.80 -21.78
CA VAL A 447 11.50 16.57 -20.56
C VAL A 447 12.39 15.92 -19.50
N PRO A 448 12.65 16.61 -18.38
CA PRO A 448 13.27 15.98 -17.24
C PRO A 448 12.33 14.93 -16.64
N VAL A 449 12.82 13.73 -16.44
CA VAL A 449 12.06 12.65 -15.81
C VAL A 449 12.68 12.34 -14.47
N ASN A 450 11.94 12.61 -13.39
CA ASN A 450 12.33 12.17 -12.06
C ASN A 450 11.74 10.78 -11.82
N PRO A 451 12.54 9.72 -11.80
CA PRO A 451 12.01 8.38 -11.67
C PRO A 451 11.47 8.15 -10.26
N GLU A 452 10.19 7.81 -10.19
CA GLU A 452 9.54 7.40 -8.95
C GLU A 452 9.75 5.90 -8.72
N GLY A 453 10.13 5.52 -7.50
CA GLY A 453 10.41 4.13 -7.12
C GLY A 453 11.79 3.63 -7.55
N GLY A 454 12.16 2.43 -7.11
CA GLY A 454 13.40 1.76 -7.50
C GLY A 454 13.35 1.20 -8.93
N LYS A 455 14.53 0.97 -9.56
CA LYS A 455 14.66 0.37 -10.91
C LYS A 455 13.81 -0.90 -11.06
N LEU A 456 13.82 -1.75 -10.07
CA LEU A 456 13.07 -3.01 -10.06
C LEU A 456 11.54 -2.79 -10.09
N ALA A 457 11.05 -1.80 -9.34
CA ALA A 457 9.63 -1.43 -9.34
C ALA A 457 9.18 -0.88 -10.71
N ARG A 458 10.04 -0.07 -11.35
CA ARG A 458 9.78 0.47 -12.69
C ARG A 458 9.71 -0.64 -13.74
N ALA A 459 10.68 -1.56 -13.73
CA ALA A 459 10.67 -2.72 -14.63
C ALA A 459 9.40 -3.57 -14.44
N GLN A 460 9.02 -3.85 -13.20
CA GLN A 460 7.79 -4.59 -12.88
C GLN A 460 6.51 -3.86 -13.34
N ALA A 461 6.48 -2.54 -13.25
CA ALA A 461 5.35 -1.75 -13.75
C ALA A 461 5.15 -1.88 -15.27
N THR A 462 6.19 -2.28 -16.03
CA THR A 462 6.11 -2.53 -17.48
C THR A 462 5.89 -4.01 -17.82
N ALA A 463 6.16 -4.94 -16.91
CA ALA A 463 6.04 -6.38 -17.16
C ALA A 463 4.67 -6.82 -17.73
N PRO A 464 3.52 -6.28 -17.27
CA PRO A 464 2.22 -6.61 -17.84
C PRO A 464 2.09 -6.26 -19.33
N LEU A 465 2.76 -5.21 -19.81
CA LEU A 465 2.76 -4.83 -21.23
C LEU A 465 3.52 -5.85 -22.09
N TRP A 466 4.63 -6.38 -21.56
CA TRP A 466 5.40 -7.44 -22.20
C TRP A 466 4.61 -8.75 -22.23
N GLU A 467 4.03 -9.14 -21.11
CA GLU A 467 3.23 -10.36 -20.96
C GLU A 467 2.00 -10.36 -21.88
N ALA A 468 1.33 -9.20 -22.01
CA ALA A 468 0.19 -9.02 -22.92
C ALA A 468 0.59 -8.98 -24.42
N GLY A 469 1.90 -9.02 -24.75
CA GLY A 469 2.37 -8.89 -26.12
C GLY A 469 2.10 -7.51 -26.74
N SER A 470 1.97 -6.48 -25.89
CA SER A 470 1.77 -5.09 -26.35
C SER A 470 3.06 -4.40 -26.76
N ILE A 471 4.23 -5.01 -26.52
CA ILE A 471 5.54 -4.47 -26.88
C ILE A 471 6.09 -5.22 -28.08
N GLU A 472 6.48 -4.45 -29.08
CA GLU A 472 7.01 -4.93 -30.35
C GLU A 472 8.44 -4.41 -30.55
N LEU A 473 9.40 -5.30 -30.79
CA LEU A 473 10.78 -5.00 -31.09
C LEU A 473 11.08 -5.14 -32.57
N PRO A 474 12.11 -4.48 -33.13
CA PRO A 474 12.46 -4.66 -34.54
C PRO A 474 12.99 -6.07 -34.81
N ASP A 475 12.51 -6.73 -35.86
CA ASP A 475 13.09 -8.00 -36.35
C ASP A 475 14.55 -7.75 -36.78
N PRO A 476 15.55 -8.39 -36.14
CA PRO A 476 16.94 -8.11 -36.40
C PRO A 476 17.36 -8.43 -37.84
N GLN A 477 16.72 -9.41 -38.47
CA GLN A 477 16.98 -9.80 -39.85
C GLN A 477 16.43 -8.78 -40.86
N VAL A 478 15.32 -8.12 -40.55
CA VAL A 478 14.69 -7.12 -41.43
C VAL A 478 15.33 -5.75 -41.27
N PHE A 479 15.65 -5.35 -40.05
CA PHE A 479 16.13 -3.99 -39.75
C PHE A 479 17.63 -3.89 -39.53
N GLY A 480 18.39 -5.01 -39.59
CA GLY A 480 19.83 -5.04 -39.38
C GLY A 480 20.25 -4.68 -37.96
N CYS A 481 19.38 -4.95 -36.94
CA CYS A 481 19.62 -4.61 -35.55
C CYS A 481 20.47 -5.68 -34.84
N ALA A 482 21.78 -5.75 -35.11
CA ALA A 482 22.67 -6.71 -34.48
C ALA A 482 22.70 -6.61 -32.94
N TRP A 483 22.38 -5.44 -32.39
CA TRP A 483 22.36 -5.16 -30.96
C TRP A 483 21.13 -5.73 -30.21
N ILE A 484 20.16 -6.31 -30.91
CA ILE A 484 18.89 -6.73 -30.28
C ILE A 484 19.08 -7.86 -29.27
N GLU A 485 20.05 -8.75 -29.49
CA GLU A 485 20.34 -9.85 -28.57
C GLU A 485 20.96 -9.35 -27.27
N ASP A 486 21.86 -8.36 -27.34
CA ASP A 486 22.46 -7.73 -26.14
C ASP A 486 21.37 -6.99 -25.34
N TYR A 487 20.51 -6.24 -26.03
CA TYR A 487 19.35 -5.58 -25.41
C TYR A 487 18.44 -6.59 -24.70
N LEU A 488 18.11 -7.69 -25.38
CA LEU A 488 17.27 -8.74 -24.79
C LEU A 488 17.96 -9.45 -23.64
N HIS A 489 19.29 -9.61 -23.70
CA HIS A 489 20.06 -10.13 -22.57
C HIS A 489 19.88 -9.21 -21.34
N ASN A 490 20.08 -7.90 -21.49
CA ASN A 490 19.94 -6.94 -20.38
C ASN A 490 18.51 -6.93 -19.82
N ILE A 491 17.49 -6.83 -20.69
CA ILE A 491 16.07 -6.77 -20.29
C ILE A 491 15.58 -8.06 -19.62
N CYS A 492 15.92 -9.24 -20.19
CA CYS A 492 15.41 -10.52 -19.71
C CYS A 492 16.21 -11.09 -18.53
N THR A 493 17.42 -10.62 -18.29
CA THR A 493 18.24 -11.07 -17.15
C THR A 493 18.08 -10.19 -15.93
N PHE A 494 17.59 -8.94 -16.12
CA PHE A 494 17.37 -8.02 -15.00
C PHE A 494 16.44 -8.64 -13.92
N PRO A 495 16.78 -8.57 -12.60
CA PRO A 495 17.78 -7.71 -11.98
C PRO A 495 19.19 -8.34 -11.84
N LYS A 496 19.47 -9.48 -12.43
CA LYS A 496 20.76 -10.18 -12.37
C LYS A 496 21.71 -9.78 -13.51
N ALA A 497 21.30 -8.88 -14.40
CA ALA A 497 22.15 -8.32 -15.44
C ALA A 497 23.32 -7.51 -14.85
N ALA A 498 24.46 -7.52 -15.54
CA ALA A 498 25.61 -6.72 -15.14
C ALA A 498 25.35 -5.20 -15.29
N HIS A 499 24.48 -4.84 -16.21
CA HIS A 499 24.09 -3.46 -16.54
C HIS A 499 22.57 -3.36 -16.67
N ASP A 500 21.99 -2.29 -16.20
CA ASP A 500 20.54 -2.06 -16.15
C ASP A 500 20.05 -0.80 -16.89
N ASP A 501 20.98 -0.08 -17.54
CA ASP A 501 20.71 1.19 -18.23
C ASP A 501 19.64 1.05 -19.34
N ASP A 502 19.67 -0.07 -20.11
CA ASP A 502 18.62 -0.39 -21.08
C ASP A 502 17.22 -0.55 -20.43
N VAL A 503 17.19 -1.13 -19.23
CA VAL A 503 15.94 -1.34 -18.49
C VAL A 503 15.38 -0.01 -18.02
N ASP A 504 16.25 0.90 -17.59
CA ASP A 504 15.86 2.23 -17.14
C ASP A 504 15.32 3.07 -18.29
N ALA A 505 16.05 3.14 -19.42
CA ALA A 505 15.58 3.83 -20.62
C ALA A 505 14.26 3.25 -21.16
N THR A 506 14.10 1.91 -21.17
CA THR A 506 12.87 1.24 -21.61
C THR A 506 11.69 1.54 -20.67
N SER A 507 11.88 1.35 -19.36
CA SER A 507 10.82 1.56 -18.38
C SER A 507 10.36 3.01 -18.33
N GLN A 508 11.29 3.96 -18.44
CA GLN A 508 11.03 5.39 -18.54
C GLN A 508 10.12 5.71 -19.74
N ALA A 509 10.47 5.22 -20.93
CA ALA A 509 9.67 5.44 -22.15
C ALA A 509 8.26 4.87 -22.01
N LEU A 510 8.12 3.61 -21.61
CA LEU A 510 6.85 2.91 -21.53
C LEU A 510 5.92 3.52 -20.45
N ILE A 511 6.45 3.86 -19.28
CA ILE A 511 5.68 4.50 -18.21
C ILE A 511 5.23 5.89 -18.64
N TYR A 512 6.11 6.68 -19.25
CA TYR A 512 5.76 8.01 -19.73
C TYR A 512 4.66 7.99 -20.78
N MET A 513 4.79 7.12 -21.80
CA MET A 513 3.78 6.97 -22.85
C MET A 513 2.44 6.45 -22.32
N ARG A 514 2.46 5.51 -21.36
CA ARG A 514 1.26 4.98 -20.71
C ARG A 514 0.51 6.07 -19.91
N ASN A 515 1.23 6.87 -19.15
CA ASN A 515 0.64 7.91 -18.29
C ASN A 515 0.03 9.08 -19.09
N ARG A 516 0.53 9.34 -20.30
CA ARG A 516 -0.04 10.37 -21.20
C ARG A 516 -1.35 9.96 -21.88
N LEU A 517 -1.78 8.73 -21.79
CA LEU A 517 -3.06 8.28 -22.33
C LEU A 517 -4.29 8.92 -21.68
N GLY A 518 -4.18 9.32 -20.40
CA GLY A 518 -5.21 10.11 -19.74
C GLY A 518 -5.05 11.63 -19.91
N GLY A 519 -3.91 12.09 -20.46
CA GLY A 519 -3.46 13.47 -20.35
C GLY A 519 -3.56 14.32 -21.62
N GLY A 520 -3.82 13.76 -22.82
CA GLY A 520 -3.79 14.56 -24.05
C GLY A 520 -4.74 15.75 -24.07
N ILE A 521 -5.93 15.60 -23.50
CA ILE A 521 -6.90 16.69 -23.34
C ILE A 521 -6.48 17.62 -22.20
N VAL A 522 -5.92 17.10 -21.12
CA VAL A 522 -5.43 17.89 -19.98
C VAL A 522 -4.21 18.71 -20.37
N GLU A 523 -3.31 18.16 -21.18
CA GLU A 523 -2.12 18.87 -21.67
C GLU A 523 -2.50 19.96 -22.68
N PHE A 524 -3.45 19.71 -23.57
CA PHE A 524 -4.01 20.74 -24.47
C PHE A 524 -4.60 21.91 -23.67
N TYR A 525 -5.39 21.62 -22.62
CA TYR A 525 -5.94 22.68 -21.75
C TYR A 525 -4.89 23.33 -20.85
N ARG A 526 -3.82 22.62 -20.47
CA ARG A 526 -2.69 23.18 -19.74
C ARG A 526 -1.92 24.17 -20.62
N GLN A 527 -1.60 23.81 -21.85
CA GLN A 527 -0.92 24.68 -22.81
C GLN A 527 -1.77 25.91 -23.18
N GLN A 528 -3.08 25.73 -23.26
CA GLN A 528 -4.01 26.83 -23.46
C GLN A 528 -4.12 27.75 -22.22
N ALA A 529 -4.01 27.20 -21.03
CA ALA A 529 -4.04 27.93 -19.76
C ALA A 529 -2.74 28.66 -19.44
N THR A 530 -1.59 28.15 -19.88
CA THR A 530 -0.27 28.78 -19.69
C THR A 530 0.06 29.84 -20.76
N GLY A 531 -0.77 29.98 -21.80
CA GLY A 531 -0.52 30.92 -22.89
C GLY A 531 0.58 30.48 -23.87
N GLU A 532 1.06 29.23 -23.78
CA GLU A 532 2.08 28.67 -24.68
C GLU A 532 1.55 28.37 -26.08
N LEU A 533 0.22 28.38 -26.28
CA LEU A 533 -0.41 28.37 -27.61
C LEU A 533 -0.75 29.81 -28.00
N ALA A 534 0.01 30.38 -28.92
CA ALA A 534 -0.32 31.66 -29.53
C ALA A 534 -1.70 31.57 -30.19
N LEU A 535 -2.57 32.56 -29.86
CA LEU A 535 -3.86 32.75 -30.53
C LEU A 535 -3.65 32.87 -32.04
N GLY A 536 -3.89 31.81 -32.80
CA GLY A 536 -3.80 31.83 -34.25
C GLY A 536 -3.49 30.51 -34.96
N GLN A 537 -3.08 29.44 -34.28
CA GLN A 537 -2.93 28.13 -34.90
C GLN A 537 -4.19 27.29 -34.73
N THR A 538 -5.06 27.34 -35.71
CA THR A 538 -6.21 26.43 -35.85
C THR A 538 -5.69 25.06 -36.25
N ILE A 539 -5.61 24.15 -35.29
CA ILE A 539 -5.45 22.73 -35.60
C ILE A 539 -6.79 22.27 -36.17
N LYS A 540 -6.79 21.83 -37.44
CA LYS A 540 -7.99 21.25 -38.08
C LYS A 540 -8.52 20.13 -37.20
N PRO A 541 -9.84 20.09 -36.92
CA PRO A 541 -10.44 18.99 -36.17
C PRO A 541 -10.19 17.67 -36.92
N PHE A 542 -9.75 16.66 -36.22
CA PHE A 542 -9.65 15.30 -36.71
C PHE A 542 -11.07 14.81 -37.00
N GLU A 543 -11.39 14.53 -38.22
CA GLU A 543 -12.67 13.94 -38.64
C GLU A 543 -12.76 12.51 -38.10
N LEU A 544 -13.48 12.33 -37.00
CA LEU A 544 -13.96 11.03 -36.56
C LEU A 544 -15.07 10.58 -37.51
N GLY A 545 -14.76 9.54 -38.29
CA GLY A 545 -15.74 8.85 -39.11
C GLY A 545 -16.96 8.41 -38.31
N SER A 546 -18.12 8.82 -38.77
CA SER A 546 -19.42 8.55 -38.19
C SER A 546 -19.68 7.05 -38.06
N LYS A 547 -19.67 6.51 -36.80
CA LYS A 547 -20.51 5.38 -36.41
C LYS A 547 -21.12 5.65 -35.06
N SER A 548 -22.44 5.64 -35.07
CA SER A 548 -23.37 5.89 -33.96
C SER A 548 -23.06 5.09 -32.69
N GLY A 549 -22.66 5.80 -31.65
CA GLY A 549 -22.64 5.34 -30.28
C GLY A 549 -22.63 6.59 -29.40
N ARG A 550 -23.67 6.78 -28.58
CA ARG A 550 -23.82 7.94 -27.72
C ARG A 550 -22.60 8.06 -26.79
N GLY A 551 -21.72 9.01 -27.09
CA GLY A 551 -20.67 9.45 -26.19
C GLY A 551 -21.24 10.24 -25.01
N PRO A 552 -20.50 10.42 -23.91
CA PRO A 552 -20.96 11.19 -22.75
C PRO A 552 -21.27 12.62 -23.19
N GLN A 553 -22.48 13.09 -22.86
CA GLN A 553 -22.92 14.45 -23.14
C GLN A 553 -22.06 15.44 -22.37
N ALA A 554 -21.64 16.52 -23.05
CA ALA A 554 -20.98 17.64 -22.43
C ALA A 554 -21.89 18.29 -21.36
N PRO A 555 -21.33 18.86 -20.27
CA PRO A 555 -22.14 19.52 -19.25
C PRO A 555 -22.88 20.70 -19.87
N PRO A 556 -24.12 20.97 -19.42
CA PRO A 556 -24.94 22.08 -19.94
C PRO A 556 -24.28 23.42 -19.65
N PRO A 557 -24.55 24.45 -20.49
CA PRO A 557 -24.02 25.78 -20.30
C PRO A 557 -24.51 26.40 -18.98
N ALA A 558 -23.65 27.19 -18.34
CA ALA A 558 -23.91 27.80 -17.05
C ALA A 558 -25.17 28.66 -17.05
N GLY A 559 -26.12 28.34 -16.15
CA GLY A 559 -27.26 29.21 -15.82
C GLY A 559 -26.78 30.51 -15.16
N LYS A 560 -27.53 31.60 -15.37
CA LYS A 560 -27.18 33.01 -15.08
C LYS A 560 -26.96 33.40 -13.61
N HIS A 561 -26.72 32.51 -12.67
CA HIS A 561 -26.46 32.84 -11.27
C HIS A 561 -25.29 32.04 -10.73
N ILE A 562 -24.09 32.56 -10.89
CA ILE A 562 -22.96 32.43 -9.93
C ILE A 562 -21.79 33.24 -10.48
N SER A 563 -21.50 34.37 -9.86
CA SER A 563 -20.46 35.33 -10.25
C SER A 563 -19.04 34.99 -9.80
N SER A 564 -18.81 33.80 -9.19
CA SER A 564 -17.52 33.46 -8.60
C SER A 564 -16.71 32.39 -9.38
N HIS A 565 -17.21 31.86 -10.51
CA HIS A 565 -16.61 30.67 -11.15
C HIS A 565 -15.96 30.93 -12.52
N ASN A 566 -15.43 32.13 -12.73
CA ASN A 566 -14.66 32.46 -13.94
C ASN A 566 -13.16 32.10 -13.81
N SER A 567 -12.71 31.47 -12.72
CA SER A 567 -11.30 31.13 -12.56
C SER A 567 -10.94 29.91 -13.40
N VAL A 568 -9.71 29.87 -13.86
CA VAL A 568 -9.12 28.72 -14.57
C VAL A 568 -9.18 27.48 -13.69
N LEU A 569 -9.00 27.64 -12.38
CA LEU A 569 -9.01 26.57 -11.40
C LEU A 569 -10.38 25.89 -11.29
N ALA A 570 -11.47 26.67 -11.22
CA ALA A 570 -12.83 26.13 -11.17
C ALA A 570 -13.19 25.34 -12.44
N ARG A 571 -12.76 25.79 -13.61
CA ARG A 571 -12.95 25.07 -14.88
C ARG A 571 -12.19 23.73 -14.91
N ASN A 572 -10.96 23.71 -14.38
CA ASN A 572 -10.15 22.50 -14.28
C ASN A 572 -10.78 21.46 -13.33
N VAL A 573 -11.35 21.93 -12.23
CA VAL A 573 -12.08 21.07 -11.27
C VAL A 573 -13.29 20.43 -11.95
N LEU A 574 -14.09 21.21 -12.70
CA LEU A 574 -15.25 20.68 -13.41
C LEU A 574 -14.85 19.65 -14.50
N ALA A 575 -13.73 19.87 -15.19
CA ALA A 575 -13.19 18.91 -16.14
C ALA A 575 -12.72 17.62 -15.46
N ALA A 576 -12.06 17.71 -14.32
CA ALA A 576 -11.63 16.55 -13.53
C ALA A 576 -12.82 15.72 -13.02
N VAL A 577 -13.91 16.37 -12.57
CA VAL A 577 -15.16 15.70 -12.18
C VAL A 577 -15.73 14.90 -13.36
N ALA A 578 -15.78 15.49 -14.55
CA ALA A 578 -16.31 14.82 -15.74
C ALA A 578 -15.48 13.60 -16.16
N GLN A 579 -14.22 13.53 -15.77
CA GLN A 579 -13.28 12.45 -16.11
C GLN A 579 -13.06 11.45 -14.97
N GLY A 580 -13.58 11.72 -13.76
CA GLY A 580 -13.35 10.89 -12.57
C GLY A 580 -11.91 10.92 -12.05
N ASN A 581 -11.14 11.97 -12.37
CA ASN A 581 -9.74 12.10 -12.00
C ASN A 581 -9.57 12.75 -10.62
N GLN A 582 -8.61 12.26 -9.82
CA GLN A 582 -8.26 12.88 -8.54
C GLN A 582 -7.78 14.32 -8.72
N ILE A 583 -8.21 15.21 -7.82
CA ILE A 583 -7.84 16.61 -7.84
C ILE A 583 -6.68 16.86 -6.89
N GLN A 584 -5.60 17.41 -7.41
CA GLN A 584 -4.49 17.90 -6.62
C GLN A 584 -4.58 19.43 -6.47
N CYS A 585 -4.52 19.91 -5.24
CA CYS A 585 -4.47 21.34 -4.95
C CYS A 585 -3.58 21.59 -3.72
N ASN A 586 -3.06 22.82 -3.61
CA ASN A 586 -2.35 23.26 -2.41
C ASN A 586 -3.30 23.96 -1.44
N PHE A 587 -2.84 24.26 -0.23
CA PHE A 587 -3.65 24.88 0.82
C PHE A 587 -4.29 26.22 0.39
N LYS A 588 -3.60 27.05 -0.43
CA LYS A 588 -4.14 28.29 -0.93
C LYS A 588 -5.28 28.13 -1.93
N GLN A 589 -5.25 27.04 -2.70
CA GLN A 589 -6.24 26.72 -3.74
C GLN A 589 -7.45 25.96 -3.19
N TYR A 590 -7.31 25.35 -2.01
CA TYR A 590 -8.32 24.47 -1.43
C TYR A 590 -9.73 25.07 -1.34
N PRO A 591 -9.95 26.31 -0.86
CA PRO A 591 -11.31 26.87 -0.74
C PRO A 591 -12.01 26.99 -2.10
N GLU A 592 -11.28 27.39 -3.15
CA GLU A 592 -11.82 27.56 -4.50
C GLU A 592 -12.11 26.19 -5.16
N VAL A 593 -11.21 25.22 -4.99
CA VAL A 593 -11.41 23.85 -5.46
C VAL A 593 -12.61 23.20 -4.79
N ARG A 594 -12.75 23.38 -3.48
CA ARG A 594 -13.89 22.85 -2.72
C ARG A 594 -15.23 23.47 -3.17
N ALA A 595 -15.26 24.76 -3.40
CA ALA A 595 -16.45 25.45 -3.90
C ALA A 595 -16.85 24.96 -5.31
N ALA A 596 -15.87 24.78 -6.20
CA ALA A 596 -16.10 24.24 -7.53
C ALA A 596 -16.60 22.77 -7.54
N LEU A 597 -16.09 21.95 -6.63
CA LEU A 597 -16.58 20.56 -6.45
C LEU A 597 -17.99 20.51 -5.91
N THR A 598 -18.34 21.41 -4.98
CA THR A 598 -19.69 21.52 -4.44
C THR A 598 -20.70 21.89 -5.53
N ASP A 599 -20.35 22.88 -6.36
CA ASP A 599 -21.16 23.27 -7.51
C ASP A 599 -21.31 22.12 -8.53
N ALA A 600 -20.21 21.40 -8.81
CA ALA A 600 -20.23 20.24 -9.67
C ALA A 600 -21.16 19.12 -9.14
N ALA A 601 -21.11 18.84 -7.85
CA ALA A 601 -21.97 17.83 -7.24
C ALA A 601 -23.47 18.16 -7.39
N VAL A 602 -23.83 19.44 -7.19
CA VAL A 602 -25.22 19.92 -7.36
C VAL A 602 -25.64 19.81 -8.83
N ARG A 603 -24.84 20.27 -9.77
CA ARG A 603 -25.15 20.23 -11.21
C ARG A 603 -25.35 18.82 -11.73
N TRP A 604 -24.45 17.91 -11.39
CA TRP A 604 -24.56 16.53 -11.88
C TRP A 604 -25.72 15.77 -11.23
N SER A 605 -26.08 16.06 -9.99
CA SER A 605 -27.30 15.52 -9.36
C SER A 605 -28.57 15.99 -10.08
N ALA A 606 -28.64 17.28 -10.48
CA ALA A 606 -29.78 17.83 -11.21
C ALA A 606 -30.00 17.22 -12.60
N PHE A 607 -28.97 16.60 -13.18
CA PHE A 607 -29.05 15.92 -14.49
C PHE A 607 -29.16 14.37 -14.36
N ALA A 608 -29.52 13.86 -13.18
CA ALA A 608 -29.59 12.43 -12.89
C ALA A 608 -28.30 11.65 -13.18
N ASN A 609 -27.12 12.32 -13.16
CA ASN A 609 -25.83 11.68 -13.32
C ASN A 609 -25.19 11.45 -11.93
N GLU A 610 -25.79 10.55 -11.18
CA GLU A 610 -25.37 10.19 -9.81
C GLU A 610 -23.91 9.77 -9.69
N PRO A 611 -23.28 8.99 -10.59
CA PRO A 611 -21.88 8.62 -10.44
C PRO A 611 -20.94 9.81 -10.36
N HIS A 612 -21.13 10.85 -11.17
CA HIS A 612 -20.28 12.06 -11.14
C HIS A 612 -20.56 12.93 -9.90
N ALA A 613 -21.81 13.01 -9.48
CA ALA A 613 -22.19 13.71 -8.25
C ALA A 613 -21.60 13.02 -7.00
N LEU A 614 -21.66 11.70 -6.93
CA LEU A 614 -21.07 10.90 -5.85
C LEU A 614 -19.54 11.04 -5.84
N TRP A 615 -18.91 11.02 -7.02
CA TRP A 615 -17.47 11.21 -7.12
C TRP A 615 -17.06 12.60 -6.62
N ALA A 616 -17.75 13.66 -7.02
CA ALA A 616 -17.45 15.04 -6.57
C ALA A 616 -17.59 15.18 -5.03
N ARG A 617 -18.61 14.58 -4.44
CA ARG A 617 -18.80 14.54 -2.97
C ARG A 617 -17.70 13.75 -2.26
N SER A 618 -17.25 12.65 -2.84
CA SER A 618 -16.14 11.85 -2.32
C SER A 618 -14.83 12.63 -2.33
N GLU A 619 -14.58 13.38 -3.40
CA GLU A 619 -13.36 14.17 -3.56
C GLU A 619 -13.35 15.40 -2.62
N ILE A 620 -14.49 16.05 -2.37
CA ILE A 620 -14.63 17.07 -1.32
C ILE A 620 -14.19 16.47 0.02
N LYS A 621 -14.75 15.32 0.40
CA LYS A 621 -14.43 14.66 1.67
C LYS A 621 -12.94 14.31 1.79
N ARG A 622 -12.32 13.87 0.70
CA ARG A 622 -10.89 13.57 0.65
C ARG A 622 -10.03 14.83 0.88
N LEU A 623 -10.36 15.93 0.22
CA LEU A 623 -9.64 17.20 0.34
C LEU A 623 -9.87 17.84 1.72
N ASP A 624 -11.09 17.77 2.27
CA ASP A 624 -11.40 18.24 3.62
C ASP A 624 -10.53 17.54 4.67
N LEU A 625 -10.32 16.23 4.55
CA LEU A 625 -9.44 15.46 5.43
C LEU A 625 -7.96 15.86 5.31
N LEU A 626 -7.53 16.35 4.15
CA LEU A 626 -6.15 16.74 3.90
C LEU A 626 -5.82 18.15 4.42
N PHE A 627 -6.76 19.07 4.31
CA PHE A 627 -6.47 20.49 4.45
C PHE A 627 -7.13 21.19 5.64
N LEU A 628 -8.18 20.61 6.23
CA LEU A 628 -8.87 21.20 7.38
C LEU A 628 -8.30 20.64 8.70
N ASN A 629 -8.13 21.52 9.67
CA ASN A 629 -7.88 21.10 11.04
C ASN A 629 -9.17 20.58 11.67
N ARG A 630 -9.05 19.93 12.84
CA ARG A 630 -10.17 19.26 13.50
C ARG A 630 -11.36 20.20 13.78
N ASN A 631 -11.08 21.45 14.15
CA ASN A 631 -12.13 22.43 14.49
C ASN A 631 -12.88 22.90 13.25
N GLU A 632 -12.18 23.09 12.14
CA GLU A 632 -12.79 23.43 10.85
C GLU A 632 -13.59 22.25 10.28
N GLN A 633 -13.11 21.01 10.44
CA GLN A 633 -13.83 19.81 10.05
C GLN A 633 -15.12 19.62 10.85
N GLU A 634 -15.11 19.90 12.16
CA GLU A 634 -16.30 19.87 13.03
C GLU A 634 -17.31 20.97 12.68
N ALA A 635 -16.83 22.16 12.35
CA ALA A 635 -17.70 23.27 11.92
C ALA A 635 -18.41 22.96 10.59
N ILE A 636 -17.69 22.40 9.61
CA ILE A 636 -18.25 22.00 8.31
C ILE A 636 -19.26 20.85 8.49
N SER A 637 -18.97 19.87 9.34
CA SER A 637 -19.90 18.78 9.63
C SER A 637 -21.22 19.25 10.21
N ARG A 638 -21.21 20.27 11.07
CA ARG A 638 -22.42 20.90 11.64
C ARG A 638 -23.21 21.64 10.57
N THR A 639 -22.55 22.37 9.69
CA THR A 639 -23.21 23.12 8.59
C THR A 639 -23.83 22.16 7.58
N THR A 640 -23.19 21.02 7.31
CA THR A 640 -23.70 19.99 6.39
C THR A 640 -24.91 19.26 7.00
N ALA A 641 -24.90 18.99 8.31
CA ALA A 641 -26.03 18.41 9.03
C ALA A 641 -27.26 19.34 9.03
N GLN A 642 -27.07 20.64 9.24
CA GLN A 642 -28.16 21.63 9.16
C GLN A 642 -28.71 21.80 7.74
N GLY A 643 -27.89 21.61 6.70
CA GLY A 643 -28.34 21.62 5.31
C GLY A 643 -29.16 20.38 4.92
N HIS A 644 -28.99 19.25 5.61
CA HIS A 644 -29.79 18.06 5.42
C HIS A 644 -31.16 18.13 6.13
N GLU A 645 -31.28 18.84 7.24
CA GLU A 645 -32.57 19.04 7.92
C GLU A 645 -33.53 19.95 7.11
N VAL A 646 -32.99 20.84 6.27
CA VAL A 646 -33.82 21.68 5.39
C VAL A 646 -34.26 20.95 4.11
N ALA A 647 -33.57 19.89 3.71
CA ALA A 647 -33.90 19.13 2.50
C ALA A 647 -34.98 18.03 2.74
N ASP A 648 -35.27 17.69 3.99
CA ASP A 648 -36.29 16.66 4.35
C ASP A 648 -37.69 17.23 4.63
N GLN A 649 -37.92 18.56 4.45
CA GLN A 649 -39.28 19.12 4.45
C GLN A 649 -39.91 18.80 3.09
N LYS A 650 -40.83 17.84 3.09
CA LYS A 650 -41.75 17.51 1.99
C LYS A 650 -42.44 18.76 1.47
N PRO A 651 -42.51 18.97 0.16
CA PRO A 651 -43.36 20.04 -0.40
C PRO A 651 -44.84 19.77 -0.03
N ALA A 652 -45.49 20.82 0.42
CA ALA A 652 -46.91 20.81 0.78
C ALA A 652 -47.76 20.38 -0.43
N VAL A 653 -48.65 19.44 -0.17
CA VAL A 653 -49.65 18.95 -1.11
C VAL A 653 -50.65 20.08 -1.39
N ILE A 654 -50.72 20.56 -2.63
CA ILE A 654 -51.84 21.37 -3.12
C ILE A 654 -52.93 20.41 -3.56
N PRO A 655 -54.17 20.56 -3.05
CA PRO A 655 -55.27 19.73 -3.49
C PRO A 655 -55.82 20.20 -4.83
N SER A 656 -55.79 19.38 -5.85
CA SER A 656 -56.58 19.56 -7.07
C SER A 656 -57.73 18.59 -7.03
N SER A 657 -58.91 19.15 -6.80
CA SER A 657 -60.21 18.55 -7.17
C SER A 657 -60.32 18.60 -8.70
N VAL A 658 -60.75 17.55 -9.33
CA VAL A 658 -61.82 17.45 -10.33
C VAL A 658 -61.89 16.04 -10.89
N ASP A 659 -63.00 15.38 -10.65
CA ASP A 659 -63.85 14.38 -11.30
C ASP A 659 -63.42 13.54 -12.50
N GLU A 660 -63.71 12.28 -12.31
CA GLU A 660 -64.52 11.31 -13.09
C GLU A 660 -64.14 10.99 -14.54
N GLY A 661 -64.07 9.71 -14.78
CA GLY A 661 -64.22 9.14 -16.10
C GLY A 661 -63.85 7.65 -16.20
N ALA A 662 -64.81 6.83 -15.99
CA ALA A 662 -64.87 5.36 -16.00
C ALA A 662 -64.38 4.67 -17.29
N LEU A 663 -64.20 3.34 -17.13
CA LEU A 663 -64.30 2.21 -18.09
C LEU A 663 -62.97 1.61 -18.57
N SER A 664 -62.70 0.41 -18.04
CA SER A 664 -63.13 -0.90 -18.56
C SER A 664 -62.04 -1.64 -19.36
N SER A 665 -61.84 -2.85 -18.88
CA SER A 665 -61.46 -4.12 -19.54
C SER A 665 -59.98 -4.45 -19.78
N ALA A 666 -59.54 -5.47 -19.08
CA ALA A 666 -58.57 -6.50 -19.52
C ALA A 666 -59.23 -7.41 -20.60
N PRO A 667 -58.62 -8.44 -21.21
CA PRO A 667 -57.34 -9.09 -20.94
C PRO A 667 -56.56 -9.43 -22.23
N GLU A 668 -55.33 -9.76 -22.14
CA GLU A 668 -54.61 -11.03 -22.38
C GLU A 668 -53.11 -10.84 -22.20
#